data_ec79240f568631172b4b6a416f90fc8c
#
_entry.id   ec79240f568631172b4b6a416f90fc8c
#
_cell.length_a   1.000
_cell.length_b   1.000
_cell.length_c   1.000
_cell.angle_alpha   90.00
_cell.angle_beta   90.00
_cell.angle_gamma   90.00
#
_symmetry.space_group_name_H-M   'P 1'
#
loop_
_entity.id
_entity.type
_entity.pdbx_description
1 polymer ?
#
loop_
_entity_poly.entity_id
_entity_poly.type
_entity_poly.pdbx_seq_one_letter_code
_entity_poly.pdbx_strand_id
1 'polypeptide(L)'
;MTKPTKPKETATRKKVDLILKNLGWIIDEESPHCNVFTERAKLEGQTKLFLGNEPDYVLYRYGTDIPIAIIETKRPGQTLRGVLEEAITKYAKPLRVNIVFATDGTLVDAYDLRSSSFLRSDGDVVTDLLSEKKLLRFVDEGAEIFSAEQQRHTKKEVIRIFAEANELLRKEGLREGIERFTEFANLLFLKLISEIENEREIRGEKRILEKRYCWESFSQKEAPDMLEYINDTILPRLVNKYNHSGDVFQSRLLIKEPDTLKEIVDKLSPLTLLDSNSDVKGDAFEYFLKNSITVGNDLGEYFTPRHIVKLMVDLVDPKFGEKVYDPCCGTGGFLIQAFTHIKRKVILSKENINILKNHTVFGRELTGTAKIAKMNMIIFGDGHTNIEGGVDSLKFPIKEKYDVVLTNYPFSQTTDYAGLYGFRTKSANPIFLKHIIDALKQTGRAGVVVPTGLLFDESLSCVNVRRFLVEHCDLSAVIELHPFVFRPYTGQPTSILLFKKGKQTKNVWIFKVNDDGYKKTSSKKGREPIDRNDLINLRQLWDLRPVTTQSLIVPYERIKENNYKLMFSTYSHKQIGADWVKLGGKDGLCRVIVGGTPPINDKGCWKNGDRLWATIQDMKGEIITDTERKITDKGVKNSNVKLLMRGTLLFGFKLSIGKMAFAGKDLYTNEAIAGLIPKDDRLKSRYLYYILRQMDLTPYGQPAAKGLTLNKRLIESIKIPLPPPR
;
A
#
# COMPACT_ATOMS: atom_id res chain seq x y z
N MET A 1 38.40 -39.13 -7.26
CA MET A 1 37.67 -40.37 -7.65
C MET A 1 36.21 -40.18 -7.27
N THR A 2 35.39 -39.84 -8.23
CA THR A 2 33.94 -39.70 -8.11
C THR A 2 33.34 -41.10 -7.91
N LYS A 3 32.54 -41.28 -6.84
CA LYS A 3 31.79 -42.50 -6.64
C LYS A 3 30.77 -42.67 -7.77
N PRO A 4 30.64 -43.84 -8.41
CA PRO A 4 29.70 -44.04 -9.50
C PRO A 4 28.26 -43.87 -9.01
N THR A 5 27.57 -42.92 -9.53
CA THR A 5 26.14 -42.73 -9.33
C THR A 5 25.37 -43.97 -9.79
N LYS A 6 24.50 -44.51 -8.94
CA LYS A 6 23.73 -45.72 -9.27
C LYS A 6 22.73 -45.43 -10.42
N PRO A 7 22.68 -46.29 -11.46
CA PRO A 7 21.98 -45.97 -12.76
C PRO A 7 20.51 -45.55 -12.68
N LYS A 8 19.79 -45.86 -11.59
CA LYS A 8 18.36 -45.55 -11.42
C LYS A 8 18.08 -44.15 -10.86
N GLU A 9 19.02 -43.51 -10.15
CA GLU A 9 18.90 -42.11 -9.69
C GLU A 9 19.11 -41.15 -10.84
N THR A 10 19.98 -41.50 -11.80
CA THR A 10 20.17 -40.73 -13.04
C THR A 10 18.90 -40.58 -13.88
N ALA A 11 18.01 -41.58 -13.86
CA ALA A 11 16.73 -41.54 -14.59
C ALA A 11 15.73 -40.57 -13.92
N THR A 12 15.69 -40.52 -12.59
CA THR A 12 14.83 -39.57 -11.82
C THR A 12 15.32 -38.13 -12.03
N ARG A 13 16.63 -37.88 -11.93
CA ARG A 13 17.22 -36.56 -12.17
C ARG A 13 16.91 -36.03 -13.57
N LYS A 14 17.02 -36.85 -14.64
CA LYS A 14 16.64 -36.45 -16.01
C LYS A 14 15.18 -36.03 -16.14
N LYS A 15 14.26 -36.68 -15.40
CA LYS A 15 12.86 -36.26 -15.39
C LYS A 15 12.69 -34.92 -14.67
N VAL A 16 13.35 -34.75 -13.53
CA VAL A 16 13.30 -33.51 -12.75
C VAL A 16 13.90 -32.34 -13.55
N ASP A 17 15.01 -32.55 -14.26
CA ASP A 17 15.60 -31.55 -15.17
C ASP A 17 14.61 -31.10 -16.24
N LEU A 18 13.88 -32.06 -16.84
CA LEU A 18 12.87 -31.73 -17.85
C LEU A 18 11.70 -30.94 -17.25
N ILE A 19 11.23 -31.31 -16.06
CA ILE A 19 10.17 -30.61 -15.34
C ILE A 19 10.60 -29.18 -15.02
N LEU A 20 11.80 -28.99 -14.46
CA LEU A 20 12.35 -27.69 -14.12
C LEU A 20 12.49 -26.77 -15.35
N LYS A 21 13.04 -27.31 -16.45
CA LYS A 21 13.13 -26.57 -17.73
C LYS A 21 11.75 -26.14 -18.25
N ASN A 22 10.76 -27.03 -18.20
CA ASN A 22 9.39 -26.71 -18.62
C ASN A 22 8.73 -25.66 -17.71
N LEU A 23 9.14 -25.55 -16.46
CA LEU A 23 8.69 -24.55 -15.50
C LEU A 23 9.46 -23.23 -15.61
N GLY A 24 10.41 -23.13 -16.55
CA GLY A 24 11.17 -21.90 -16.83
C GLY A 24 12.43 -21.72 -15.99
N TRP A 25 12.89 -22.78 -15.29
CA TRP A 25 14.15 -22.76 -14.57
C TRP A 25 15.36 -22.95 -15.52
N ILE A 26 16.48 -22.28 -15.23
CA ILE A 26 17.70 -22.32 -16.03
C ILE A 26 18.75 -23.16 -15.29
N ILE A 27 18.95 -24.38 -15.78
CA ILE A 27 19.85 -25.38 -15.17
C ILE A 27 21.25 -25.32 -15.80
N ASP A 28 21.42 -24.65 -16.94
CA ASP A 28 22.69 -24.52 -17.63
C ASP A 28 23.65 -23.65 -16.82
N GLU A 29 24.61 -24.27 -16.16
CA GLU A 29 25.59 -23.61 -15.28
C GLU A 29 26.58 -22.71 -16.04
N GLU A 30 26.73 -22.87 -17.36
CA GLU A 30 27.50 -21.96 -18.22
C GLU A 30 26.74 -20.67 -18.55
N SER A 31 25.43 -20.68 -18.36
CA SER A 31 24.61 -19.50 -18.56
C SER A 31 24.80 -18.47 -17.44
N PRO A 32 25.03 -17.18 -17.75
CA PRO A 32 25.09 -16.11 -16.74
C PRO A 32 23.76 -15.93 -16.00
N HIS A 33 22.68 -16.55 -16.50
CA HIS A 33 21.34 -16.52 -15.95
C HIS A 33 20.95 -17.78 -15.19
N CYS A 34 21.89 -18.72 -14.97
CA CYS A 34 21.65 -19.95 -14.24
C CYS A 34 21.12 -19.67 -12.84
N ASN A 35 19.98 -20.31 -12.50
CA ASN A 35 19.33 -20.19 -11.20
C ASN A 35 19.01 -21.56 -10.55
N VAL A 36 19.55 -22.64 -11.08
CA VAL A 36 19.49 -23.99 -10.52
C VAL A 36 20.90 -24.60 -10.53
N PHE A 37 21.42 -24.95 -9.38
CA PHE A 37 22.73 -25.59 -9.21
C PHE A 37 22.56 -27.02 -8.73
N THR A 38 23.37 -27.92 -9.26
CA THR A 38 23.35 -29.36 -8.95
C THR A 38 24.58 -29.76 -8.15
N GLU A 39 24.39 -30.67 -7.16
CA GLU A 39 25.45 -31.25 -6.33
C GLU A 39 26.28 -30.21 -5.52
N ARG A 40 25.96 -28.94 -5.63
CA ARG A 40 26.60 -27.82 -4.93
C ARG A 40 25.68 -26.62 -4.78
N ALA A 41 26.06 -25.67 -3.99
CA ALA A 41 25.48 -24.34 -3.98
C ALA A 41 26.15 -23.41 -5.00
N LYS A 42 25.54 -22.29 -5.34
CA LYS A 42 26.06 -21.30 -6.28
C LYS A 42 27.40 -20.70 -5.84
N LEU A 43 27.52 -20.42 -4.54
CA LEU A 43 28.76 -19.86 -3.95
C LEU A 43 29.54 -20.94 -3.20
N GLU A 44 30.87 -20.90 -3.30
CA GLU A 44 31.75 -21.81 -2.59
C GLU A 44 31.57 -21.77 -1.06
N GLY A 45 31.34 -20.56 -0.50
CA GLY A 45 31.03 -20.38 0.91
C GLY A 45 29.73 -21.05 1.35
N GLN A 46 28.72 -21.10 0.50
CA GLN A 46 27.46 -21.80 0.74
C GLN A 46 27.65 -23.32 0.64
N THR A 47 28.43 -23.80 -0.32
CA THR A 47 28.75 -25.22 -0.49
C THR A 47 29.52 -25.80 0.73
N LYS A 48 30.40 -25.02 1.34
CA LYS A 48 31.12 -25.42 2.57
C LYS A 48 30.18 -25.70 3.75
N LEU A 49 28.97 -25.10 3.77
CA LEU A 49 27.99 -25.35 4.82
C LEU A 49 27.38 -26.74 4.79
N PHE A 50 27.51 -27.47 3.69
CA PHE A 50 27.01 -28.83 3.54
C PHE A 50 27.95 -29.92 4.15
N LEU A 51 29.09 -29.52 4.64
CA LEU A 51 30.05 -30.43 5.30
C LEU A 51 30.41 -31.69 4.47
N GLY A 52 30.55 -31.52 3.15
CA GLY A 52 30.86 -32.59 2.21
C GLY A 52 29.66 -33.40 1.72
N ASN A 53 28.43 -33.02 2.08
CA ASN A 53 27.21 -33.56 1.44
C ASN A 53 26.92 -32.80 0.16
N GLU A 54 26.20 -33.42 -0.77
CA GLU A 54 25.86 -32.87 -2.08
C GLU A 54 24.35 -32.90 -2.26
N PRO A 55 23.66 -31.71 -2.31
CA PRO A 55 22.25 -31.65 -2.59
C PRO A 55 21.99 -31.99 -4.06
N ASP A 56 20.85 -32.59 -4.38
CA ASP A 56 20.51 -32.84 -5.79
C ASP A 56 20.32 -31.53 -6.55
N TYR A 57 19.54 -30.58 -5.99
CA TYR A 57 19.36 -29.25 -6.57
C TYR A 57 19.22 -28.17 -5.50
N VAL A 58 19.83 -27.02 -5.77
CA VAL A 58 19.62 -25.76 -5.04
C VAL A 58 19.05 -24.73 -6.01
N LEU A 59 17.86 -24.23 -5.71
CA LEU A 59 17.15 -23.24 -6.52
C LEU A 59 17.41 -21.85 -5.98
N TYR A 60 17.70 -20.92 -6.88
CA TYR A 60 18.02 -19.51 -6.57
C TYR A 60 17.00 -18.57 -7.17
N ARG A 61 16.81 -17.44 -6.52
CA ARG A 61 16.07 -16.32 -7.11
C ARG A 61 16.86 -15.80 -8.32
N TYR A 62 16.19 -15.67 -9.45
CA TYR A 62 16.81 -15.21 -10.71
C TYR A 62 17.62 -13.92 -10.51
N GLY A 63 18.83 -13.90 -11.07
CA GLY A 63 19.74 -12.76 -10.99
C GLY A 63 20.31 -12.46 -9.60
N THR A 64 20.21 -13.39 -8.63
CA THR A 64 20.73 -13.22 -7.26
C THR A 64 21.53 -14.45 -6.79
N ASP A 65 22.17 -14.30 -5.63
CA ASP A 65 22.86 -15.40 -4.93
C ASP A 65 22.04 -15.91 -3.72
N ILE A 66 20.73 -15.68 -3.74
CA ILE A 66 19.81 -16.04 -2.65
C ILE A 66 19.18 -17.39 -2.96
N PRO A 67 19.50 -18.46 -2.22
CA PRO A 67 18.85 -19.76 -2.36
C PRO A 67 17.42 -19.68 -1.82
N ILE A 68 16.46 -20.27 -2.53
CA ILE A 68 15.03 -20.18 -2.20
C ILE A 68 14.37 -21.53 -1.97
N ALA A 69 14.92 -22.62 -2.53
CA ALA A 69 14.46 -23.97 -2.26
C ALA A 69 15.57 -25.01 -2.46
N ILE A 70 15.38 -26.17 -1.83
CA ILE A 70 16.17 -27.40 -2.04
C ILE A 70 15.25 -28.45 -2.68
N ILE A 71 15.76 -29.21 -3.66
CA ILE A 71 15.10 -30.41 -4.16
C ILE A 71 16.03 -31.60 -3.96
N GLU A 72 15.51 -32.64 -3.34
CA GLU A 72 16.19 -33.92 -3.18
C GLU A 72 15.44 -35.00 -3.92
N THR A 73 16.14 -35.84 -4.69
CA THR A 73 15.54 -36.87 -5.53
C THR A 73 15.79 -38.26 -4.96
N LYS A 74 14.84 -39.17 -5.16
CA LYS A 74 14.99 -40.59 -4.83
C LYS A 74 14.43 -41.50 -5.94
N ARG A 75 14.74 -42.78 -5.80
CA ARG A 75 14.22 -43.80 -6.72
C ARG A 75 12.73 -43.98 -6.52
N PRO A 76 11.96 -44.25 -7.59
CA PRO A 76 10.55 -44.60 -7.49
C PRO A 76 10.29 -45.71 -6.48
N GLY A 77 9.28 -45.56 -5.64
CA GLY A 77 8.84 -46.55 -4.64
C GLY A 77 9.51 -46.41 -3.26
N GLN A 78 10.32 -45.38 -3.01
CA GLN A 78 10.80 -45.06 -1.66
C GLN A 78 9.94 -43.97 -1.00
N THR A 79 9.84 -44.03 0.34
CA THR A 79 9.10 -43.02 1.09
C THR A 79 9.79 -41.65 1.02
N LEU A 80 9.12 -40.62 0.52
CA LEU A 80 9.69 -39.28 0.39
C LEU A 80 9.91 -38.59 1.73
N ARG A 81 9.21 -38.99 2.78
CA ARG A 81 9.29 -38.36 4.11
C ARG A 81 10.71 -38.40 4.72
N GLY A 82 11.38 -39.54 4.67
CA GLY A 82 12.76 -39.64 5.18
C GLY A 82 13.76 -38.82 4.37
N VAL A 83 13.45 -38.61 3.08
CA VAL A 83 14.25 -37.76 2.17
C VAL A 83 14.10 -36.28 2.54
N LEU A 84 12.87 -35.85 2.86
CA LEU A 84 12.61 -34.49 3.34
C LEU A 84 13.41 -34.18 4.63
N GLU A 85 13.34 -35.09 5.61
CA GLU A 85 14.06 -34.93 6.90
C GLU A 85 15.57 -34.81 6.70
N GLU A 86 16.11 -35.62 5.77
CA GLU A 86 17.53 -35.58 5.41
C GLU A 86 17.89 -34.26 4.73
N ALA A 87 17.13 -33.83 3.72
CA ALA A 87 17.34 -32.59 2.99
C ALA A 87 17.20 -31.35 3.89
N ILE A 88 16.24 -31.36 4.81
CA ILE A 88 16.05 -30.30 5.81
C ILE A 88 17.30 -30.15 6.68
N THR A 89 17.82 -31.27 7.19
CA THR A 89 18.94 -31.25 8.15
C THR A 89 20.27 -30.94 7.48
N LYS A 90 20.52 -31.55 6.32
CA LYS A 90 21.84 -31.46 5.65
C LYS A 90 22.01 -30.18 4.83
N TYR A 91 20.94 -29.64 4.25
CA TYR A 91 21.03 -28.56 3.27
C TYR A 91 20.17 -27.33 3.60
N ALA A 92 18.90 -27.52 3.89
CA ALA A 92 17.99 -26.39 4.05
C ALA A 92 18.29 -25.56 5.29
N LYS A 93 18.47 -26.18 6.45
CA LYS A 93 18.86 -25.48 7.69
C LYS A 93 20.21 -24.76 7.58
N PRO A 94 21.30 -25.38 7.08
CA PRO A 94 22.57 -24.69 6.88
C PRO A 94 22.47 -23.49 5.94
N LEU A 95 21.75 -23.60 4.81
CA LEU A 95 21.55 -22.51 3.86
C LEU A 95 20.45 -21.52 4.29
N ARG A 96 19.72 -21.80 5.38
CA ARG A 96 18.54 -21.02 5.83
C ARG A 96 17.45 -20.91 4.77
N VAL A 97 17.24 -21.97 4.02
CA VAL A 97 16.17 -22.13 3.05
C VAL A 97 14.95 -22.73 3.75
N ASN A 98 13.79 -22.16 3.51
CA ASN A 98 12.56 -22.59 4.20
C ASN A 98 11.76 -23.63 3.42
N ILE A 99 11.96 -23.77 2.11
CA ILE A 99 11.16 -24.66 1.28
C ILE A 99 12.01 -25.82 0.76
N VAL A 100 11.53 -27.04 0.99
CA VAL A 100 12.19 -28.28 0.59
C VAL A 100 11.23 -29.14 -0.19
N PHE A 101 11.69 -29.66 -1.32
CA PHE A 101 10.98 -30.64 -2.12
C PHE A 101 11.71 -31.99 -2.06
N ALA A 102 10.96 -33.07 -1.91
CA ALA A 102 11.43 -34.42 -2.15
C ALA A 102 10.64 -35.02 -3.31
N THR A 103 11.29 -35.70 -4.24
CA THR A 103 10.61 -36.27 -5.41
C THR A 103 11.27 -37.56 -5.91
N ASP A 104 10.45 -38.44 -6.45
CA ASP A 104 10.90 -39.60 -7.22
C ASP A 104 10.73 -39.41 -8.75
N GLY A 105 10.46 -38.16 -9.18
CA GLY A 105 10.19 -37.78 -10.56
C GLY A 105 8.75 -38.00 -11.00
N THR A 106 7.87 -38.47 -10.10
CA THR A 106 6.42 -38.65 -10.34
C THR A 106 5.62 -38.09 -9.18
N LEU A 107 5.99 -38.43 -7.97
CA LEU A 107 5.41 -37.88 -6.74
C LEU A 107 6.32 -36.76 -6.23
N VAL A 108 5.71 -35.73 -5.66
CA VAL A 108 6.44 -34.59 -5.05
C VAL A 108 5.82 -34.32 -3.68
N ASP A 109 6.69 -34.32 -2.67
CA ASP A 109 6.38 -33.81 -1.34
C ASP A 109 7.08 -32.45 -1.18
N ALA A 110 6.33 -31.40 -0.86
CA ALA A 110 6.83 -30.07 -0.63
C ALA A 110 6.60 -29.69 0.84
N TYR A 111 7.63 -29.17 1.52
CA TYR A 111 7.59 -28.87 2.94
C TYR A 111 8.07 -27.43 3.23
N ASP A 112 7.39 -26.73 4.11
CA ASP A 112 7.79 -25.41 4.59
C ASP A 112 8.25 -25.51 6.06
N LEU A 113 9.53 -25.20 6.29
CA LEU A 113 10.14 -25.23 7.61
C LEU A 113 9.55 -24.21 8.58
N ARG A 114 9.01 -23.11 8.07
CA ARG A 114 8.41 -22.05 8.90
C ARG A 114 7.14 -22.51 9.58
N SER A 115 6.30 -23.22 8.83
CA SER A 115 5.05 -23.80 9.33
C SER A 115 5.23 -25.21 9.90
N SER A 116 6.40 -25.81 9.71
CA SER A 116 6.67 -27.21 10.03
C SER A 116 5.62 -28.17 9.46
N SER A 117 5.14 -27.90 8.24
CA SER A 117 4.08 -28.64 7.58
C SER A 117 4.30 -28.77 6.07
N PHE A 118 3.54 -29.66 5.43
CA PHE A 118 3.51 -29.74 3.96
C PHE A 118 3.03 -28.42 3.36
N LEU A 119 3.71 -28.01 2.28
CA LEU A 119 3.38 -26.81 1.53
C LEU A 119 1.98 -26.93 0.94
N ARG A 120 1.14 -25.91 1.08
CA ARG A 120 -0.23 -25.91 0.58
C ARG A 120 -0.48 -24.68 -0.29
N SER A 121 -1.26 -24.85 -1.36
CA SER A 121 -1.79 -23.79 -2.21
C SER A 121 -3.30 -23.90 -2.25
N ASP A 122 -4.01 -22.81 -1.92
CA ASP A 122 -5.48 -22.77 -1.91
C ASP A 122 -6.16 -23.87 -1.08
N GLY A 123 -5.47 -24.31 -0.01
CA GLY A 123 -5.95 -25.37 0.89
C GLY A 123 -5.46 -26.79 0.54
N ASP A 124 -5.00 -27.04 -0.69
CA ASP A 124 -4.49 -28.33 -1.13
C ASP A 124 -2.99 -28.47 -0.94
N VAL A 125 -2.53 -29.69 -0.65
CA VAL A 125 -1.09 -29.99 -0.57
C VAL A 125 -0.46 -29.82 -1.95
N VAL A 126 0.69 -29.12 -2.01
CA VAL A 126 1.45 -28.98 -3.26
C VAL A 126 2.10 -30.33 -3.61
N THR A 127 1.69 -30.91 -4.72
CA THR A 127 2.12 -32.21 -5.22
C THR A 127 2.98 -32.12 -6.47
N ASP A 128 3.37 -30.91 -6.89
CA ASP A 128 4.17 -30.66 -8.09
C ASP A 128 5.33 -29.71 -7.77
N LEU A 129 6.40 -29.78 -8.57
CA LEU A 129 7.45 -28.77 -8.57
C LEU A 129 6.87 -27.44 -9.10
N LEU A 130 7.36 -26.33 -8.56
CA LEU A 130 6.81 -25.00 -8.85
C LEU A 130 7.73 -24.20 -9.78
N SER A 131 7.14 -23.35 -10.63
CA SER A 131 7.90 -22.31 -11.33
C SER A 131 8.44 -21.28 -10.33
N GLU A 132 9.51 -20.58 -10.67
CA GLU A 132 10.10 -19.54 -9.82
C GLU A 132 9.05 -18.53 -9.35
N LYS A 133 8.20 -18.05 -10.27
CA LYS A 133 7.12 -17.11 -9.96
C LYS A 133 6.15 -17.63 -8.89
N LYS A 134 5.78 -18.91 -8.97
CA LYS A 134 4.93 -19.56 -7.96
C LYS A 134 5.69 -19.77 -6.66
N LEU A 135 6.93 -20.25 -6.73
CA LEU A 135 7.76 -20.49 -5.56
C LEU A 135 8.06 -19.21 -4.79
N LEU A 136 8.33 -18.10 -5.47
CA LEU A 136 8.57 -16.80 -4.85
C LEU A 136 7.36 -16.26 -4.07
N ARG A 137 6.14 -16.61 -4.48
CA ARG A 137 4.96 -16.29 -3.65
C ARG A 137 5.08 -16.93 -2.27
N PHE A 138 5.51 -18.19 -2.20
CA PHE A 138 5.72 -18.89 -0.93
C PHE A 138 6.93 -18.33 -0.16
N VAL A 139 7.99 -17.93 -0.84
CA VAL A 139 9.21 -17.42 -0.21
C VAL A 139 9.04 -15.99 0.31
N ASP A 140 8.44 -15.10 -0.50
CA ASP A 140 8.34 -13.67 -0.25
C ASP A 140 7.09 -13.28 0.54
N GLU A 141 5.98 -13.93 0.27
CA GLU A 141 4.68 -13.65 0.88
C GLU A 141 4.48 -14.45 2.16
N GLY A 142 5.44 -15.30 2.51
CA GLY A 142 5.56 -16.09 3.73
C GLY A 142 4.23 -16.42 4.37
N ALA A 143 3.53 -17.47 3.90
CA ALA A 143 2.29 -18.01 4.45
C ALA A 143 0.96 -17.32 4.09
N GLU A 144 0.82 -16.71 2.92
CA GLU A 144 -0.54 -16.56 2.36
C GLU A 144 -1.16 -17.89 1.90
N ILE A 145 -0.51 -19.00 2.24
CA ILE A 145 -0.92 -20.34 1.82
C ILE A 145 -1.41 -21.22 2.97
N PHE A 146 -1.45 -20.71 4.16
CA PHE A 146 -2.50 -21.18 5.06
C PHE A 146 -3.82 -20.71 4.46
N SER A 147 -4.75 -21.67 4.24
CA SER A 147 -6.03 -21.37 3.63
C SER A 147 -6.51 -19.99 4.07
N ALA A 148 -7.01 -19.18 3.15
CA ALA A 148 -7.56 -17.87 3.48
C ALA A 148 -8.54 -17.94 4.66
N GLU A 149 -9.04 -19.12 4.98
CA GLU A 149 -9.88 -19.48 6.12
C GLU A 149 -9.09 -19.61 7.44
N GLN A 150 -7.92 -20.27 7.45
CA GLN A 150 -7.09 -20.38 8.67
C GLN A 150 -6.39 -19.07 9.04
N GLN A 151 -5.92 -18.31 8.04
CA GLN A 151 -5.41 -16.96 8.27
C GLN A 151 -6.51 -15.99 8.70
N ARG A 152 -7.70 -16.10 8.11
CA ARG A 152 -8.86 -15.31 8.53
C ARG A 152 -9.28 -15.65 9.95
N HIS A 153 -9.20 -16.90 10.37
CA HIS A 153 -9.54 -17.33 11.71
C HIS A 153 -8.50 -16.82 12.72
N THR A 154 -7.21 -17.02 12.47
CA THR A 154 -6.13 -16.54 13.35
C THR A 154 -6.11 -15.01 13.44
N LYS A 155 -6.28 -14.29 12.34
CA LYS A 155 -6.39 -12.84 12.32
C LYS A 155 -7.64 -12.36 13.06
N LYS A 156 -8.78 -12.99 12.85
CA LYS A 156 -10.03 -12.65 13.57
C LYS A 156 -9.91 -12.90 15.06
N GLU A 157 -9.23 -13.96 15.46
CA GLU A 157 -9.01 -14.29 16.87
C GLU A 157 -8.10 -13.26 17.55
N VAL A 158 -6.96 -12.93 16.96
CA VAL A 158 -6.07 -11.88 17.48
C VAL A 158 -6.78 -10.53 17.56
N ILE A 159 -7.54 -10.16 16.52
CA ILE A 159 -8.34 -8.94 16.50
C ILE A 159 -9.38 -8.95 17.64
N ARG A 160 -10.04 -10.09 17.90
CA ARG A 160 -11.02 -10.21 18.99
C ARG A 160 -10.36 -10.02 20.34
N ILE A 161 -9.23 -10.69 20.59
CA ILE A 161 -8.48 -10.57 21.85
C ILE A 161 -8.02 -9.11 22.07
N PHE A 162 -7.55 -8.45 21.04
CA PHE A 162 -7.14 -7.04 21.13
C PHE A 162 -8.33 -6.11 21.38
N ALA A 163 -9.49 -6.38 20.79
CA ALA A 163 -10.70 -5.62 21.03
C ALA A 163 -11.18 -5.79 22.49
N GLU A 164 -11.15 -7.02 23.02
CA GLU A 164 -11.49 -7.32 24.41
C GLU A 164 -10.53 -6.64 25.39
N ALA A 165 -9.22 -6.69 25.12
CA ALA A 165 -8.22 -5.98 25.93
C ALA A 165 -8.43 -4.45 25.91
N ASN A 166 -8.76 -3.87 24.76
CA ASN A 166 -9.07 -2.43 24.65
C ASN A 166 -10.32 -2.07 25.47
N GLU A 167 -11.33 -2.94 25.49
CA GLU A 167 -12.55 -2.73 26.29
C GLU A 167 -12.25 -2.81 27.81
N LEU A 168 -11.37 -3.70 28.23
CA LEU A 168 -10.90 -3.78 29.62
C LEU A 168 -10.18 -2.49 30.03
N LEU A 169 -9.26 -2.00 29.21
CA LEU A 169 -8.56 -0.73 29.45
C LEU A 169 -9.52 0.47 29.46
N ARG A 170 -10.61 0.41 28.69
CA ARG A 170 -11.67 1.43 28.73
C ARG A 170 -12.42 1.41 30.07
N LYS A 171 -12.74 0.23 30.55
CA LYS A 171 -13.41 0.05 31.87
C LYS A 171 -12.52 0.50 33.04
N GLU A 172 -11.21 0.33 32.92
CA GLU A 172 -10.19 0.84 33.84
C GLU A 172 -10.17 2.37 33.94
N GLY A 173 -10.84 3.06 33.01
CA GLY A 173 -10.91 4.53 32.96
C GLY A 173 -9.76 5.18 32.18
N LEU A 174 -8.93 4.41 31.48
CA LEU A 174 -7.86 4.97 30.65
C LEU A 174 -8.46 5.75 29.48
N ARG A 175 -7.89 6.93 29.21
CA ARG A 175 -8.37 7.84 28.16
C ARG A 175 -8.18 7.20 26.79
N GLU A 176 -9.16 7.43 25.92
CA GLU A 176 -9.09 7.05 24.52
C GLU A 176 -7.89 7.73 23.83
N GLY A 177 -7.21 7.02 22.94
CA GLY A 177 -6.06 7.54 22.21
C GLY A 177 -4.72 6.95 22.68
N ILE A 178 -3.72 7.82 22.81
CA ILE A 178 -2.32 7.43 23.11
C ILE A 178 -2.18 6.69 24.42
N GLU A 179 -2.92 7.09 25.45
CA GLU A 179 -2.79 6.54 26.80
C GLU A 179 -3.14 5.05 26.81
N ARG A 180 -4.33 4.68 26.32
CA ARG A 180 -4.79 3.30 26.21
C ARG A 180 -3.92 2.46 25.27
N PHE A 181 -3.52 3.09 24.17
CA PHE A 181 -2.62 2.45 23.22
C PHE A 181 -1.25 2.13 23.83
N THR A 182 -0.65 3.09 24.52
CA THR A 182 0.69 2.92 25.13
C THR A 182 0.67 1.83 26.19
N GLU A 183 -0.40 1.78 27.01
CA GLU A 183 -0.55 0.76 28.02
C GLU A 183 -0.66 -0.64 27.44
N PHE A 184 -1.51 -0.82 26.43
CA PHE A 184 -1.62 -2.09 25.74
C PHE A 184 -0.33 -2.48 25.02
N ALA A 185 0.34 -1.52 24.38
CA ALA A 185 1.60 -1.74 23.70
C ALA A 185 2.71 -2.19 24.66
N ASN A 186 2.74 -1.67 25.90
CA ASN A 186 3.66 -2.14 26.93
C ASN A 186 3.44 -3.63 27.23
N LEU A 187 2.19 -4.08 27.41
CA LEU A 187 1.87 -5.48 27.67
C LEU A 187 2.23 -6.40 26.50
N LEU A 188 1.88 -6.00 25.29
CA LEU A 188 2.28 -6.73 24.07
C LEU A 188 3.80 -6.83 23.93
N PHE A 189 4.48 -5.77 24.31
CA PHE A 189 5.92 -5.74 24.22
C PHE A 189 6.60 -6.66 25.23
N LEU A 190 6.09 -6.73 26.45
CA LEU A 190 6.53 -7.73 27.46
C LEU A 190 6.40 -9.15 26.91
N LYS A 191 5.28 -9.45 26.26
CA LYS A 191 5.05 -10.76 25.63
C LYS A 191 6.04 -11.03 24.50
N LEU A 192 6.21 -10.06 23.59
CA LEU A 192 7.12 -10.19 22.42
C LEU A 192 8.58 -10.36 22.83
N ILE A 193 9.07 -9.57 23.79
CA ILE A 193 10.45 -9.74 24.29
C ILE A 193 10.65 -11.14 24.84
N SER A 194 9.70 -11.65 25.62
CA SER A 194 9.80 -13.00 26.18
C SER A 194 9.87 -14.06 25.10
N GLU A 195 9.04 -13.95 24.07
CA GLU A 195 9.10 -14.87 22.91
C GLU A 195 10.42 -14.77 22.14
N ILE A 196 10.96 -13.56 21.94
CA ILE A 196 12.28 -13.33 21.29
C ILE A 196 13.39 -13.96 22.11
N GLU A 197 13.38 -13.79 23.43
CA GLU A 197 14.37 -14.37 24.31
C GLU A 197 14.29 -15.90 24.36
N ASN A 198 13.10 -16.47 24.29
CA ASN A 198 12.89 -17.91 24.21
C ASN A 198 13.38 -18.47 22.87
N GLU A 199 13.14 -17.80 21.73
CA GLU A 199 13.71 -18.18 20.44
C GLU A 199 15.25 -18.14 20.46
N ARG A 200 15.87 -17.14 21.10
CA ARG A 200 17.33 -17.08 21.25
C ARG A 200 17.87 -18.30 21.98
N GLU A 201 17.22 -18.67 23.09
CA GLU A 201 17.61 -19.84 23.86
C GLU A 201 17.49 -21.13 23.03
N ILE A 202 16.39 -21.29 22.26
CA ILE A 202 16.17 -22.43 21.35
C ILE A 202 17.28 -22.50 20.27
N ARG A 203 17.76 -21.34 19.80
CA ARG A 203 18.86 -21.25 18.82
C ARG A 203 20.26 -21.40 19.43
N GLY A 204 20.36 -21.61 20.76
CA GLY A 204 21.64 -21.66 21.48
C GLY A 204 22.33 -20.30 21.63
N GLU A 205 21.61 -19.20 21.40
CA GLU A 205 22.11 -17.84 21.58
C GLU A 205 21.97 -17.43 23.06
N LYS A 206 22.88 -16.60 23.55
CA LYS A 206 22.79 -16.06 24.92
C LYS A 206 21.59 -15.14 25.05
N ARG A 207 20.74 -15.35 26.05
CA ARG A 207 19.65 -14.44 26.42
C ARG A 207 20.20 -13.03 26.72
N ILE A 208 19.49 -12.03 26.27
CA ILE A 208 19.76 -10.63 26.61
C ILE A 208 19.02 -10.25 27.89
N LEU A 209 17.85 -10.84 28.11
CA LEU A 209 17.02 -10.65 29.29
C LEU A 209 16.92 -11.97 30.06
N GLU A 210 17.13 -11.92 31.37
CA GLU A 210 17.04 -13.09 32.26
C GLU A 210 15.59 -13.58 32.34
N LYS A 211 15.37 -14.90 32.54
CA LYS A 211 14.03 -15.53 32.61
C LYS A 211 13.08 -14.85 33.59
N ARG A 212 13.63 -14.37 34.74
CA ARG A 212 12.83 -13.66 35.75
C ARG A 212 12.19 -12.35 35.28
N TYR A 213 12.59 -11.80 34.14
CA TYR A 213 11.99 -10.59 33.56
C TYR A 213 11.09 -10.89 32.35
N CYS A 214 10.83 -12.19 32.07
CA CYS A 214 10.03 -12.63 30.94
C CYS A 214 8.59 -12.93 31.35
N TRP A 215 7.71 -13.06 30.35
CA TRP A 215 6.27 -13.25 30.50
C TRP A 215 5.91 -14.40 31.43
N GLU A 216 6.61 -15.51 31.34
CA GLU A 216 6.37 -16.74 32.10
C GLU A 216 6.62 -16.54 33.61
N SER A 217 7.42 -15.56 34.00
CA SER A 217 7.75 -15.28 35.38
C SER A 217 6.61 -14.65 36.18
N PHE A 218 5.66 -14.02 35.48
CA PHE A 218 4.56 -13.31 36.14
C PHE A 218 3.16 -13.76 35.69
N SER A 219 3.01 -14.34 34.49
CA SER A 219 1.70 -14.66 33.92
C SER A 219 0.86 -15.62 34.79
N GLN A 220 1.50 -16.43 35.64
CA GLN A 220 0.85 -17.37 36.54
C GLN A 220 0.69 -16.84 37.96
N LYS A 221 1.10 -15.60 38.26
CA LYS A 221 0.95 -15.00 39.58
C LYS A 221 -0.49 -14.57 39.83
N GLU A 222 -0.87 -14.49 41.11
CA GLU A 222 -2.12 -13.85 41.50
C GLU A 222 -2.13 -12.36 41.13
N ALA A 223 -3.32 -11.80 40.93
CA ALA A 223 -3.47 -10.49 40.32
C ALA A 223 -2.70 -9.34 41.03
N PRO A 224 -2.76 -9.23 42.41
CA PRO A 224 -1.99 -8.20 43.12
C PRO A 224 -0.49 -8.37 42.97
N ASP A 225 0.01 -9.61 43.15
CA ASP A 225 1.43 -9.94 43.06
C ASP A 225 1.97 -9.73 41.61
N MET A 226 1.13 -9.96 40.60
CA MET A 226 1.46 -9.73 39.21
C MET A 226 1.69 -8.23 38.94
N LEU A 227 0.78 -7.38 39.39
CA LEU A 227 0.87 -5.93 39.19
C LEU A 227 2.11 -5.35 39.88
N GLU A 228 2.35 -5.75 41.12
CA GLU A 228 3.51 -5.33 41.91
C GLU A 228 4.81 -5.80 41.21
N TYR A 229 4.87 -7.07 40.81
CA TYR A 229 6.06 -7.66 40.20
C TYR A 229 6.41 -6.98 38.85
N ILE A 230 5.40 -6.69 38.02
CA ILE A 230 5.62 -5.96 36.76
C ILE A 230 6.14 -4.55 37.03
N ASN A 231 5.52 -3.81 37.99
CA ASN A 231 5.87 -2.42 38.26
C ASN A 231 7.21 -2.27 39.00
N ASP A 232 7.54 -3.16 39.90
CA ASP A 232 8.70 -2.96 40.78
C ASP A 232 9.92 -3.81 40.35
N THR A 233 9.71 -4.84 39.54
CA THR A 233 10.81 -5.74 39.09
C THR A 233 11.05 -5.65 37.59
N ILE A 234 10.02 -5.77 36.76
CA ILE A 234 10.19 -5.93 35.32
C ILE A 234 10.39 -4.58 34.63
N LEU A 235 9.47 -3.63 34.79
CA LEU A 235 9.52 -2.35 34.11
C LEU A 235 10.78 -1.54 34.45
N PRO A 236 11.25 -1.45 35.71
CA PRO A 236 12.51 -0.75 36.01
C PRO A 236 13.71 -1.39 35.27
N ARG A 237 13.73 -2.71 35.13
CA ARG A 237 14.81 -3.40 34.40
C ARG A 237 14.77 -3.10 32.90
N LEU A 238 13.58 -3.05 32.31
CA LEU A 238 13.40 -2.71 30.89
C LEU A 238 13.72 -1.25 30.59
N VAL A 239 13.29 -0.33 31.48
CA VAL A 239 13.65 1.10 31.40
C VAL A 239 15.15 1.26 31.38
N ASN A 240 15.86 0.66 32.33
CA ASN A 240 17.34 0.72 32.38
C ASN A 240 18.01 0.15 31.14
N LYS A 241 17.38 -0.84 30.50
CA LYS A 241 17.99 -1.52 29.36
C LYS A 241 17.69 -0.88 28.02
N TYR A 242 16.48 -0.37 27.83
CA TYR A 242 15.97 0.05 26.51
C TYR A 242 15.76 1.58 26.40
N ASN A 243 15.74 2.34 27.50
CA ASN A 243 15.50 3.78 27.45
C ASN A 243 16.77 4.64 27.26
N HIS A 244 17.93 4.03 26.91
CA HIS A 244 19.17 4.79 26.67
C HIS A 244 19.07 5.82 25.54
N SER A 245 18.09 5.70 24.65
CA SER A 245 17.84 6.59 23.50
C SER A 245 16.46 7.25 23.54
N GLY A 246 15.87 7.39 24.73
CA GLY A 246 14.56 8.02 24.96
C GLY A 246 13.49 7.03 25.43
N ASP A 247 12.45 7.56 26.06
CA ASP A 247 11.40 6.81 26.77
C ASP A 247 10.63 5.81 25.87
N VAL A 248 11.10 4.57 25.82
CA VAL A 248 10.38 3.47 25.18
C VAL A 248 9.38 2.88 26.17
N PHE A 249 9.83 2.63 27.40
CA PHE A 249 8.99 2.06 28.47
C PHE A 249 8.57 3.12 29.48
N GLN A 250 7.38 2.94 30.01
CA GLN A 250 6.96 3.63 31.21
C GLN A 250 7.57 2.93 32.44
N SER A 251 7.83 3.68 33.49
CA SER A 251 8.36 3.15 34.74
C SER A 251 7.33 2.31 35.53
N ARG A 252 6.04 2.53 35.26
CA ARG A 252 4.91 1.81 35.87
C ARG A 252 3.76 1.70 34.88
N LEU A 253 2.93 0.66 35.02
CA LEU A 253 1.65 0.54 34.32
C LEU A 253 0.66 1.60 34.83
N LEU A 254 -0.22 2.02 33.93
CA LEU A 254 -1.34 2.93 34.28
C LEU A 254 -2.55 2.14 34.84
N ILE A 255 -2.61 0.84 34.59
CA ILE A 255 -3.60 -0.07 35.17
C ILE A 255 -3.44 -0.08 36.68
N LYS A 256 -4.52 0.17 37.40
CA LYS A 256 -4.59 0.21 38.86
C LYS A 256 -5.25 -1.02 39.45
N GLU A 257 -6.24 -1.56 38.74
CA GLU A 257 -6.99 -2.73 39.16
C GLU A 257 -6.25 -4.01 38.75
N PRO A 258 -5.74 -4.81 39.78
CA PRO A 258 -4.97 -6.02 39.46
C PRO A 258 -5.73 -7.04 38.63
N ASP A 259 -7.04 -7.19 38.84
CA ASP A 259 -7.88 -8.15 38.10
C ASP A 259 -8.00 -7.77 36.62
N THR A 260 -8.05 -6.48 36.27
CA THR A 260 -8.02 -6.00 34.91
C THR A 260 -6.71 -6.42 34.20
N LEU A 261 -5.58 -6.23 34.87
CA LEU A 261 -4.28 -6.67 34.36
C LEU A 261 -4.25 -8.18 34.14
N LYS A 262 -4.68 -8.94 35.13
CA LYS A 262 -4.70 -10.42 35.09
C LYS A 262 -5.54 -10.90 33.89
N GLU A 263 -6.74 -10.36 33.71
CA GLU A 263 -7.62 -10.74 32.60
C GLU A 263 -6.97 -10.44 31.22
N ILE A 264 -6.30 -9.31 31.08
CA ILE A 264 -5.58 -8.98 29.83
C ILE A 264 -4.41 -9.95 29.62
N VAL A 265 -3.61 -10.23 30.65
CA VAL A 265 -2.48 -11.16 30.58
C VAL A 265 -2.96 -12.57 30.22
N ASP A 266 -4.04 -13.05 30.83
CA ASP A 266 -4.60 -14.37 30.53
C ASP A 266 -5.10 -14.49 29.08
N LYS A 267 -5.71 -13.42 28.54
CA LYS A 267 -6.15 -13.36 27.15
C LYS A 267 -4.97 -13.33 26.15
N LEU A 268 -3.85 -12.68 26.51
CA LEU A 268 -2.66 -12.59 25.66
C LEU A 268 -1.77 -13.83 25.78
N SER A 269 -1.81 -14.57 26.89
CA SER A 269 -0.91 -15.70 27.15
C SER A 269 -0.98 -16.81 26.10
N PRO A 270 -2.14 -17.23 25.58
CA PRO A 270 -2.23 -18.26 24.52
C PRO A 270 -1.66 -17.82 23.16
N LEU A 271 -1.54 -16.51 22.93
CA LEU A 271 -1.06 -16.00 21.65
C LEU A 271 0.44 -16.23 21.49
N THR A 272 0.85 -16.73 20.32
CA THR A 272 2.24 -16.74 19.89
C THR A 272 2.44 -15.61 18.89
N LEU A 273 2.99 -14.50 19.37
CA LEU A 273 3.12 -13.29 18.55
C LEU A 273 4.27 -13.39 17.55
N LEU A 274 5.35 -14.12 17.82
CA LEU A 274 6.49 -14.30 16.93
C LEU A 274 6.19 -15.20 15.73
N ASP A 275 5.42 -16.27 15.92
CA ASP A 275 5.04 -17.21 14.87
C ASP A 275 3.93 -16.66 13.96
N SER A 276 3.19 -15.67 14.44
CA SER A 276 2.26 -14.97 13.57
C SER A 276 3.04 -14.19 12.51
N ASN A 277 2.64 -14.37 11.26
CA ASN A 277 3.21 -13.67 10.09
C ASN A 277 3.37 -12.17 10.41
N SER A 278 4.45 -11.54 9.92
CA SER A 278 4.71 -10.11 10.12
C SER A 278 3.50 -9.23 9.73
N ASP A 279 2.71 -9.70 8.76
CA ASP A 279 1.49 -9.02 8.31
C ASP A 279 0.34 -9.18 9.32
N VAL A 280 0.19 -10.34 9.99
CA VAL A 280 -0.84 -10.56 11.03
C VAL A 280 -0.55 -9.71 12.27
N LYS A 281 0.71 -9.65 12.72
CA LYS A 281 1.15 -8.78 13.84
C LYS A 281 0.84 -7.32 13.55
N GLY A 282 1.27 -6.89 12.37
CA GLY A 282 1.07 -5.54 11.94
C GLY A 282 -0.40 -5.19 11.74
N ASP A 283 -1.21 -6.09 11.18
CA ASP A 283 -2.64 -5.90 11.00
C ASP A 283 -3.41 -5.86 12.33
N ALA A 284 -3.02 -6.71 13.29
CA ALA A 284 -3.62 -6.70 14.63
C ALA A 284 -3.25 -5.42 15.38
N PHE A 285 -2.01 -4.98 15.27
CA PHE A 285 -1.55 -3.71 15.84
C PHE A 285 -2.26 -2.52 15.19
N GLU A 286 -2.44 -2.55 13.86
CA GLU A 286 -3.20 -1.56 13.11
C GLU A 286 -4.68 -1.56 13.50
N TYR A 287 -5.28 -2.73 13.71
CA TYR A 287 -6.65 -2.85 14.18
C TYR A 287 -6.80 -2.23 15.57
N PHE A 288 -5.87 -2.50 16.47
CA PHE A 288 -5.88 -1.90 17.81
C PHE A 288 -5.71 -0.38 17.73
N LEU A 289 -4.76 0.10 16.95
CA LEU A 289 -4.59 1.54 16.66
C LEU A 289 -5.89 2.17 16.14
N LYS A 290 -6.51 1.56 15.14
CA LYS A 290 -7.77 2.06 14.56
C LYS A 290 -8.93 2.14 15.55
N ASN A 291 -8.99 1.22 16.51
CA ASN A 291 -10.10 1.13 17.45
C ASN A 291 -9.81 1.79 18.81
N SER A 292 -8.54 2.03 19.11
CA SER A 292 -8.14 2.79 20.30
C SER A 292 -8.10 4.29 20.07
N ILE A 293 -8.18 4.70 18.79
CA ILE A 293 -8.07 6.10 18.36
C ILE A 293 -9.34 6.46 17.60
N THR A 294 -10.16 7.33 18.18
CA THR A 294 -11.38 7.81 17.51
C THR A 294 -11.01 8.67 16.31
N VAL A 295 -11.70 8.44 15.19
CA VAL A 295 -11.59 9.26 13.98
C VAL A 295 -11.97 10.71 14.33
N GLY A 296 -10.98 11.60 14.33
CA GLY A 296 -11.18 13.02 14.64
C GLY A 296 -10.16 13.61 15.62
N ASN A 297 -9.34 12.78 16.27
CA ASN A 297 -8.21 13.24 17.08
C ASN A 297 -6.89 13.07 16.32
N ASP A 298 -5.90 13.88 16.63
CA ASP A 298 -4.61 14.15 15.96
C ASP A 298 -3.80 12.94 15.44
N LEU A 299 -4.15 11.72 15.79
CA LEU A 299 -3.44 10.50 15.38
C LEU A 299 -3.96 9.85 14.08
N GLY A 300 -5.18 10.16 13.65
CA GLY A 300 -5.74 9.64 12.39
C GLY A 300 -5.07 10.19 11.13
N GLU A 301 -4.38 11.34 11.22
CA GLU A 301 -3.69 11.97 10.10
C GLU A 301 -2.39 11.25 9.68
N TYR A 302 -1.88 10.31 10.50
CA TYR A 302 -0.52 9.76 10.37
C TYR A 302 -0.45 8.35 9.77
N PHE A 303 -1.57 7.77 9.34
CA PHE A 303 -1.57 6.38 8.88
C PHE A 303 -1.50 6.26 7.36
N THR A 304 -0.37 5.75 6.85
CA THR A 304 -0.20 5.44 5.42
C THR A 304 -0.60 3.99 5.16
N PRO A 305 -1.54 3.74 4.22
CA PRO A 305 -1.94 2.38 3.87
C PRO A 305 -0.73 1.51 3.46
N ARG A 306 -0.66 0.28 3.96
CA ARG A 306 0.50 -0.60 3.77
C ARG A 306 0.82 -0.89 2.32
N HIS A 307 -0.21 -1.07 1.47
CA HIS A 307 0.00 -1.30 0.04
C HIS A 307 0.69 -0.11 -0.65
N ILE A 308 0.47 1.13 -0.16
CA ILE A 308 1.17 2.33 -0.63
C ILE A 308 2.60 2.37 -0.09
N VAL A 309 2.80 2.08 1.20
CA VAL A 309 4.15 1.99 1.80
C VAL A 309 5.00 0.96 1.07
N LYS A 310 4.46 -0.25 0.84
CA LYS A 310 5.13 -1.33 0.10
C LYS A 310 5.48 -0.90 -1.33
N LEU A 311 4.52 -0.32 -2.06
CA LEU A 311 4.76 0.20 -3.40
C LEU A 311 5.91 1.20 -3.42
N MET A 312 5.88 2.20 -2.54
CA MET A 312 6.91 3.25 -2.51
C MET A 312 8.29 2.71 -2.16
N VAL A 313 8.38 1.79 -1.19
CA VAL A 313 9.64 1.14 -0.84
C VAL A 313 10.17 0.30 -2.00
N ASP A 314 9.31 -0.44 -2.70
CA ASP A 314 9.70 -1.24 -3.86
C ASP A 314 10.19 -0.37 -5.02
N LEU A 315 9.54 0.78 -5.30
CA LEU A 315 9.92 1.69 -6.37
C LEU A 315 11.19 2.50 -6.08
N VAL A 316 11.40 2.89 -4.83
CA VAL A 316 12.60 3.62 -4.37
C VAL A 316 13.77 2.66 -4.17
N ASP A 317 13.48 1.40 -3.79
CA ASP A 317 14.40 0.27 -3.64
C ASP A 317 15.65 0.61 -2.80
N PRO A 318 15.50 0.87 -1.48
CA PRO A 318 16.61 1.14 -0.59
C PRO A 318 17.54 -0.07 -0.51
N LYS A 319 18.87 0.19 -0.51
CA LYS A 319 19.91 -0.83 -0.52
C LYS A 319 20.63 -0.94 0.83
N PHE A 320 21.27 -2.08 1.07
CA PHE A 320 22.12 -2.27 2.23
C PHE A 320 23.29 -1.25 2.22
N GLY A 321 23.56 -0.65 3.38
CA GLY A 321 24.58 0.39 3.54
C GLY A 321 24.04 1.81 3.32
N GLU A 322 22.85 1.99 2.77
CA GLU A 322 22.19 3.29 2.63
C GLU A 322 21.46 3.69 3.92
N LYS A 323 21.44 5.00 4.21
CA LYS A 323 20.69 5.60 5.31
C LYS A 323 19.32 6.05 4.81
N VAL A 324 18.28 5.41 5.34
CA VAL A 324 16.87 5.72 5.05
C VAL A 324 16.29 6.62 6.13
N TYR A 325 15.66 7.72 5.74
CA TYR A 325 15.11 8.72 6.67
C TYR A 325 13.63 8.98 6.44
N ASP A 326 12.89 9.12 7.55
CA ASP A 326 11.52 9.62 7.57
C ASP A 326 11.40 10.78 8.57
N PRO A 327 11.22 12.04 8.10
CA PRO A 327 11.10 13.21 8.96
C PRO A 327 9.83 13.25 9.81
N CYS A 328 8.82 12.43 9.50
CA CYS A 328 7.53 12.37 10.19
C CYS A 328 7.09 10.91 10.29
N CYS A 329 7.89 10.09 11.00
CA CYS A 329 7.80 8.64 10.87
C CYS A 329 6.53 8.03 11.48
N GLY A 330 5.75 8.78 12.26
CA GLY A 330 4.54 8.29 12.90
C GLY A 330 4.82 7.01 13.69
N THR A 331 4.16 5.92 13.36
CA THR A 331 4.36 4.59 13.95
C THR A 331 5.53 3.81 13.33
N GLY A 332 6.30 4.38 12.43
CA GLY A 332 7.47 3.77 11.79
C GLY A 332 7.17 2.95 10.54
N GLY A 333 6.00 3.08 9.92
CA GLY A 333 5.55 2.23 8.80
C GLY A 333 6.54 2.16 7.63
N PHE A 334 7.05 3.29 7.14
CA PHE A 334 8.07 3.33 6.07
C PHE A 334 9.41 2.76 6.54
N LEU A 335 9.83 3.05 7.76
CA LEU A 335 11.10 2.58 8.30
C LEU A 335 11.12 1.06 8.45
N ILE A 336 10.03 0.47 8.97
CA ILE A 336 9.86 -0.98 9.10
C ILE A 336 9.91 -1.66 7.73
N GLN A 337 9.15 -1.12 6.76
CA GLN A 337 9.09 -1.70 5.42
C GLN A 337 10.44 -1.59 4.70
N ALA A 338 11.15 -0.46 4.83
CA ALA A 338 12.48 -0.27 4.27
C ALA A 338 13.51 -1.22 4.92
N PHE A 339 13.49 -1.31 6.25
CA PHE A 339 14.34 -2.24 7.01
C PHE A 339 14.11 -3.69 6.56
N THR A 340 12.85 -4.12 6.49
CA THR A 340 12.48 -5.47 6.07
C THR A 340 12.88 -5.74 4.61
N HIS A 341 12.69 -4.76 3.72
CA HIS A 341 13.09 -4.85 2.31
C HIS A 341 14.60 -5.05 2.15
N ILE A 342 15.41 -4.30 2.89
CA ILE A 342 16.87 -4.41 2.89
C ILE A 342 17.30 -5.75 3.52
N LYS A 343 16.75 -6.09 4.69
CA LYS A 343 17.09 -7.31 5.43
C LYS A 343 16.90 -8.59 4.61
N ARG A 344 15.84 -8.64 3.77
CA ARG A 344 15.55 -9.79 2.89
C ARG A 344 16.59 -10.01 1.79
N LYS A 345 17.42 -9.01 1.48
CA LYS A 345 18.40 -9.01 0.40
C LYS A 345 19.84 -9.16 0.88
N VAL A 346 20.06 -9.31 2.17
CA VAL A 346 21.40 -9.28 2.79
C VAL A 346 21.67 -10.57 3.56
N ILE A 347 22.88 -11.08 3.41
CA ILE A 347 23.37 -12.19 4.24
C ILE A 347 23.54 -11.69 5.68
N LEU A 348 22.85 -12.32 6.63
CA LEU A 348 22.81 -11.89 8.03
C LEU A 348 24.09 -12.34 8.81
N SER A 349 25.26 -11.79 8.46
CA SER A 349 26.44 -11.88 9.30
C SER A 349 26.31 -11.00 10.55
N LYS A 350 27.11 -11.22 11.57
CA LYS A 350 27.12 -10.40 12.81
C LYS A 350 27.35 -8.92 12.50
N GLU A 351 28.23 -8.63 11.57
CA GLU A 351 28.55 -7.26 11.12
C GLU A 351 27.38 -6.64 10.38
N ASN A 352 26.78 -7.35 9.40
CA ASN A 352 25.65 -6.85 8.64
C ASN A 352 24.41 -6.63 9.52
N ILE A 353 24.18 -7.50 10.52
CA ILE A 353 23.12 -7.30 11.51
C ILE A 353 23.37 -6.02 12.31
N ASN A 354 24.62 -5.72 12.70
CA ASN A 354 24.95 -4.50 13.41
C ASN A 354 24.67 -3.24 12.55
N ILE A 355 25.07 -3.26 11.28
CA ILE A 355 24.79 -2.17 10.33
C ILE A 355 23.28 -1.99 10.13
N LEU A 356 22.55 -3.08 9.91
CA LEU A 356 21.10 -3.05 9.76
C LEU A 356 20.43 -2.40 10.97
N LYS A 357 20.81 -2.81 12.18
CA LYS A 357 20.17 -2.32 13.41
C LYS A 357 20.48 -0.86 13.74
N ASN A 358 21.73 -0.43 13.51
CA ASN A 358 22.20 0.83 14.08
C ASN A 358 22.45 1.92 13.02
N HIS A 359 22.52 1.57 11.71
CA HIS A 359 22.98 2.50 10.69
C HIS A 359 22.08 2.58 9.44
N THR A 360 20.93 1.91 9.44
CA THR A 360 20.09 1.81 8.24
C THR A 360 18.90 2.76 8.26
N VAL A 361 18.09 2.78 9.32
CA VAL A 361 16.86 3.57 9.37
C VAL A 361 16.93 4.67 10.43
N PHE A 362 16.37 5.84 10.10
CA PHE A 362 16.39 7.06 10.92
C PHE A 362 15.02 7.71 10.84
N GLY A 363 14.48 8.14 11.97
CA GLY A 363 13.17 8.79 12.04
C GLY A 363 13.11 9.94 12.98
N ARG A 364 12.23 10.90 12.69
CA ARG A 364 11.80 11.94 13.63
C ARG A 364 10.30 11.91 13.79
N GLU A 365 9.84 12.15 14.98
CA GLU A 365 8.40 12.22 15.28
C GLU A 365 8.15 13.21 16.43
N LEU A 366 7.25 14.16 16.20
CA LEU A 366 6.94 15.19 17.17
C LEU A 366 6.07 14.68 18.32
N THR A 367 5.17 13.76 18.02
CA THR A 367 4.13 13.28 18.93
C THR A 367 4.56 12.05 19.74
N GLY A 368 3.73 11.65 20.69
CA GLY A 368 3.92 10.42 21.47
C GLY A 368 3.97 9.12 20.64
N THR A 369 3.59 9.16 19.35
CA THR A 369 3.72 8.04 18.43
C THR A 369 5.17 7.61 18.20
N ALA A 370 6.15 8.46 18.50
CA ALA A 370 7.57 8.09 18.51
C ALA A 370 7.87 6.85 19.37
N LYS A 371 7.19 6.69 20.51
CA LYS A 371 7.32 5.50 21.38
C LYS A 371 6.87 4.25 20.63
N ILE A 372 5.76 4.36 19.91
CA ILE A 372 5.22 3.28 19.08
C ILE A 372 6.18 2.90 17.96
N ALA A 373 6.75 3.89 17.28
CA ALA A 373 7.76 3.66 16.24
C ALA A 373 8.97 2.89 16.79
N LYS A 374 9.50 3.32 17.95
CA LYS A 374 10.60 2.62 18.63
C LYS A 374 10.25 1.17 18.98
N MET A 375 9.08 0.95 19.57
CA MET A 375 8.59 -0.38 19.90
C MET A 375 8.47 -1.26 18.63
N ASN A 376 7.88 -0.74 17.58
CA ASN A 376 7.77 -1.44 16.32
C ASN A 376 9.13 -1.81 15.74
N MET A 377 10.10 -0.88 15.75
CA MET A 377 11.45 -1.16 15.27
C MET A 377 12.13 -2.29 16.06
N ILE A 378 11.97 -2.32 17.38
CA ILE A 378 12.50 -3.40 18.23
C ILE A 378 11.88 -4.76 17.83
N ILE A 379 10.56 -4.79 17.60
CA ILE A 379 9.82 -5.99 17.17
C ILE A 379 10.36 -6.54 15.85
N PHE A 380 10.69 -5.66 14.92
CA PHE A 380 11.24 -6.03 13.61
C PHE A 380 12.76 -6.28 13.62
N GLY A 381 13.41 -6.08 14.78
CA GLY A 381 14.82 -6.41 15.00
C GLY A 381 15.81 -5.28 14.76
N ASP A 382 15.33 -4.05 14.57
CA ASP A 382 16.16 -2.83 14.60
C ASP A 382 16.49 -2.41 16.04
N GLY A 383 17.60 -1.66 16.20
CA GLY A 383 18.04 -1.15 17.50
C GLY A 383 17.25 0.04 18.03
N HIS A 384 16.24 0.57 17.29
CA HIS A 384 15.38 1.70 17.66
C HIS A 384 16.09 3.02 18.05
N THR A 385 17.38 3.03 18.13
CA THR A 385 18.20 4.14 18.63
C THR A 385 18.17 5.39 17.75
N ASN A 386 17.79 5.24 16.48
CA ASN A 386 17.79 6.33 15.49
C ASN A 386 16.42 7.01 15.34
N ILE A 387 15.47 6.73 16.24
CA ILE A 387 14.17 7.42 16.28
C ILE A 387 14.24 8.53 17.30
N GLU A 388 14.19 9.78 16.84
CA GLU A 388 14.16 10.98 17.67
C GLU A 388 12.70 11.38 17.96
N GLY A 389 12.24 11.22 19.21
CA GLY A 389 10.88 11.57 19.65
C GLY A 389 10.82 13.00 20.22
N GLY A 390 9.66 13.67 20.08
CA GLY A 390 9.44 15.03 20.57
C GLY A 390 10.15 16.10 19.71
N VAL A 391 10.53 15.77 18.47
CA VAL A 391 11.32 16.63 17.60
C VAL A 391 10.50 17.12 16.42
N ASP A 392 10.32 18.44 16.31
CA ASP A 392 9.80 19.04 15.09
C ASP A 392 10.92 19.09 14.04
N SER A 393 10.74 18.31 12.97
CA SER A 393 11.74 18.20 11.91
C SER A 393 12.02 19.50 11.17
N LEU A 394 11.03 20.38 11.06
CA LEU A 394 11.18 21.68 10.38
C LEU A 394 11.99 22.68 11.20
N LYS A 395 12.00 22.54 12.53
CA LYS A 395 12.80 23.38 13.44
C LYS A 395 14.31 23.11 13.29
N PHE A 396 14.68 21.90 12.89
CA PHE A 396 16.08 21.48 12.81
C PHE A 396 16.43 21.03 11.39
N PRO A 397 16.76 21.95 10.47
CA PRO A 397 17.13 21.63 9.10
C PRO A 397 18.29 20.64 9.03
N ILE A 398 18.18 19.68 8.11
CA ILE A 398 19.24 18.70 7.83
C ILE A 398 19.72 18.91 6.40
N LYS A 399 21.03 18.80 6.18
CA LYS A 399 21.63 18.91 4.86
C LYS A 399 22.47 17.68 4.54
N GLU A 400 22.22 17.09 3.36
CA GLU A 400 23.06 16.08 2.72
C GLU A 400 23.47 14.89 3.61
N LYS A 401 22.55 14.39 4.44
CA LYS A 401 22.84 13.36 5.45
C LYS A 401 22.37 11.96 5.00
N TYR A 402 21.29 11.87 4.21
CA TYR A 402 20.61 10.61 3.92
C TYR A 402 20.67 10.23 2.45
N ASP A 403 20.73 8.92 2.20
CA ASP A 403 20.75 8.37 0.85
C ASP A 403 19.33 8.22 0.29
N VAL A 404 18.38 7.91 1.18
CA VAL A 404 16.97 7.68 0.85
C VAL A 404 16.08 8.43 1.82
N VAL A 405 15.02 9.08 1.31
CA VAL A 405 13.91 9.59 2.12
C VAL A 405 12.61 8.93 1.67
N LEU A 406 11.87 8.37 2.63
CA LEU A 406 10.57 7.76 2.41
C LEU A 406 9.63 8.31 3.48
N THR A 407 8.60 9.04 3.08
CA THR A 407 7.75 9.72 4.06
C THR A 407 6.35 10.06 3.54
N ASN A 408 5.42 10.15 4.49
CA ASN A 408 4.13 10.78 4.36
C ASN A 408 4.00 11.81 5.50
N TYR A 409 4.39 13.06 5.24
CA TYR A 409 4.33 14.12 6.25
C TYR A 409 2.90 14.59 6.50
N PRO A 410 2.58 15.20 7.67
CA PRO A 410 1.23 15.67 7.98
C PRO A 410 0.82 16.84 7.07
N PHE A 411 -0.38 16.72 6.46
CA PHE A 411 -0.91 17.74 5.55
C PHE A 411 -1.62 18.86 6.31
N SER A 412 -1.78 20.02 5.66
CA SER A 412 -2.55 21.16 6.17
C SER A 412 -2.02 21.77 7.49
N GLN A 413 -0.78 21.44 7.87
CA GLN A 413 -0.13 22.03 9.03
C GLN A 413 0.45 23.41 8.73
N THR A 414 0.61 24.20 9.78
CA THR A 414 1.33 25.48 9.74
C THR A 414 2.70 25.35 10.39
N THR A 415 3.63 26.22 9.99
CA THR A 415 4.98 26.29 10.58
C THR A 415 5.46 27.71 10.72
N ASP A 416 6.23 27.97 11.76
CA ASP A 416 6.93 29.23 11.97
C ASP A 416 8.39 29.18 11.45
N TYR A 417 8.83 28.03 10.98
CA TYR A 417 10.22 27.77 10.59
C TYR A 417 10.48 27.94 9.09
N ALA A 418 9.54 28.46 8.32
CA ALA A 418 9.68 28.65 6.87
C ALA A 418 10.90 29.50 6.47
N GLY A 419 11.26 30.48 7.30
CA GLY A 419 12.45 31.33 7.10
C GLY A 419 13.76 30.55 7.08
N LEU A 420 13.88 29.44 7.82
CA LEU A 420 15.07 28.59 7.84
C LEU A 420 15.32 27.89 6.48
N TYR A 421 14.29 27.79 5.63
CA TYR A 421 14.31 27.18 4.31
C TYR A 421 14.26 28.21 3.17
N GLY A 422 14.32 29.51 3.48
CA GLY A 422 14.27 30.59 2.50
C GLY A 422 12.86 30.91 1.97
N PHE A 423 11.81 30.54 2.71
CA PHE A 423 10.41 30.76 2.31
C PHE A 423 9.72 31.78 3.24
N ARG A 424 8.73 32.49 2.67
CA ARG A 424 7.78 33.35 3.41
C ARG A 424 6.38 32.76 3.29
N THR A 425 6.03 31.82 4.16
CA THR A 425 4.72 31.17 4.19
C THR A 425 4.43 30.60 5.58
N LYS A 426 3.17 30.45 5.90
CA LYS A 426 2.73 29.68 7.09
C LYS A 426 2.44 28.22 6.75
N SER A 427 2.25 27.87 5.46
CA SER A 427 1.99 26.48 5.04
C SER A 427 3.23 25.63 5.21
N ALA A 428 3.10 24.49 5.90
CA ALA A 428 4.20 23.54 6.11
C ALA A 428 4.48 22.68 4.86
N ASN A 429 3.51 22.49 3.96
CA ASN A 429 3.65 21.59 2.80
C ASN A 429 4.88 21.90 1.93
N PRO A 430 5.09 23.13 1.41
CA PRO A 430 6.28 23.43 0.61
C PRO A 430 7.57 23.32 1.43
N ILE A 431 7.51 23.55 2.75
CA ILE A 431 8.67 23.52 3.63
C ILE A 431 9.12 22.07 3.89
N PHE A 432 8.18 21.13 4.10
CA PHE A 432 8.50 19.70 4.18
C PHE A 432 9.17 19.20 2.92
N LEU A 433 8.65 19.54 1.75
CA LEU A 433 9.28 19.12 0.48
C LEU A 433 10.71 19.68 0.36
N LYS A 434 10.92 20.96 0.74
CA LYS A 434 12.27 21.57 0.77
C LYS A 434 13.19 20.87 1.77
N HIS A 435 12.71 20.60 3.00
CA HIS A 435 13.45 19.86 4.03
C HIS A 435 13.91 18.49 3.51
N ILE A 436 13.03 17.76 2.85
CA ILE A 436 13.32 16.43 2.28
C ILE A 436 14.42 16.52 1.21
N ILE A 437 14.31 17.48 0.29
CA ILE A 437 15.33 17.70 -0.74
C ILE A 437 16.68 18.07 -0.13
N ASP A 438 16.69 18.95 0.90
CA ASP A 438 17.92 19.36 1.56
C ASP A 438 18.58 18.21 2.34
N ALA A 439 17.79 17.37 3.00
CA ALA A 439 18.26 16.22 3.77
C ALA A 439 18.92 15.13 2.92
N LEU A 440 18.58 15.04 1.64
CA LEU A 440 19.20 14.10 0.71
C LEU A 440 20.63 14.47 0.35
N LYS A 441 21.53 13.48 0.30
CA LYS A 441 22.83 13.59 -0.34
C LYS A 441 22.68 13.90 -1.84
N GLN A 442 23.75 14.33 -2.52
CA GLN A 442 23.71 14.72 -3.93
C GLN A 442 23.22 13.62 -4.90
N THR A 443 23.37 12.36 -4.57
CA THR A 443 22.84 11.26 -5.38
C THR A 443 21.68 10.54 -4.71
N GLY A 444 21.19 11.10 -3.60
CA GLY A 444 20.09 10.54 -2.82
C GLY A 444 18.77 10.63 -3.55
N ARG A 445 17.83 9.78 -3.17
CA ARG A 445 16.51 9.67 -3.78
C ARG A 445 15.38 9.64 -2.76
N ALA A 446 14.19 10.02 -3.19
CA ALA A 446 13.04 10.06 -2.31
C ALA A 446 11.76 9.51 -2.95
N GLY A 447 10.92 8.95 -2.08
CA GLY A 447 9.51 8.70 -2.31
C GLY A 447 8.69 9.48 -1.27
N VAL A 448 7.88 10.43 -1.72
CA VAL A 448 7.18 11.35 -0.83
C VAL A 448 5.69 11.38 -1.16
N VAL A 449 4.84 11.13 -0.17
CA VAL A 449 3.40 11.39 -0.29
C VAL A 449 3.15 12.87 -0.02
N VAL A 450 2.49 13.53 -0.95
CA VAL A 450 2.15 14.94 -0.86
C VAL A 450 0.65 15.17 -1.05
N PRO A 451 0.04 16.20 -0.46
CA PRO A 451 -1.31 16.61 -0.85
C PRO A 451 -1.29 17.05 -2.32
N THR A 452 -2.24 16.55 -3.11
CA THR A 452 -2.31 16.88 -4.55
C THR A 452 -2.37 18.39 -4.80
N GLY A 453 -2.95 19.15 -3.86
CA GLY A 453 -2.96 20.62 -3.91
C GLY A 453 -1.57 21.23 -4.10
N LEU A 454 -0.52 20.70 -3.49
CA LEU A 454 0.86 21.17 -3.66
C LEU A 454 1.31 21.16 -5.13
N LEU A 455 0.74 20.27 -5.96
CA LEU A 455 1.15 20.08 -7.34
C LEU A 455 0.58 21.13 -8.32
N PHE A 456 -0.46 21.88 -7.91
CA PHE A 456 -1.11 22.87 -8.78
C PHE A 456 -1.39 24.22 -8.10
N ASP A 457 -1.25 24.34 -6.79
CA ASP A 457 -1.45 25.61 -6.06
C ASP A 457 -0.55 26.72 -6.64
N GLU A 458 -1.13 27.90 -6.88
CA GLU A 458 -0.46 29.03 -7.52
C GLU A 458 0.20 29.99 -6.53
N SER A 459 0.14 29.70 -5.23
CA SER A 459 0.89 30.47 -4.24
C SER A 459 2.39 30.44 -4.54
N LEU A 460 3.06 31.55 -4.30
CA LEU A 460 4.48 31.71 -4.61
C LEU A 460 5.35 30.63 -3.96
N SER A 461 5.03 30.24 -2.73
CA SER A 461 5.75 29.19 -2.01
C SER A 461 5.61 27.81 -2.66
N CYS A 462 4.40 27.46 -3.13
CA CYS A 462 4.16 26.19 -3.82
C CYS A 462 4.82 26.17 -5.22
N VAL A 463 4.73 27.26 -5.97
CA VAL A 463 5.41 27.41 -7.26
C VAL A 463 6.92 27.30 -7.09
N ASN A 464 7.50 28.01 -6.10
CA ASN A 464 8.94 28.01 -5.88
C ASN A 464 9.48 26.64 -5.46
N VAL A 465 8.77 25.88 -4.62
CA VAL A 465 9.24 24.55 -4.23
C VAL A 465 9.13 23.55 -5.38
N ARG A 466 8.07 23.62 -6.22
CA ARG A 466 7.97 22.79 -7.43
C ARG A 466 9.06 23.13 -8.44
N ARG A 467 9.31 24.43 -8.66
CA ARG A 467 10.45 24.88 -9.48
C ARG A 467 11.76 24.33 -8.95
N PHE A 468 12.02 24.51 -7.65
CA PHE A 468 13.23 23.99 -7.00
C PHE A 468 13.38 22.47 -7.18
N LEU A 469 12.30 21.72 -7.01
CA LEU A 469 12.29 20.28 -7.20
C LEU A 469 12.73 19.89 -8.62
N VAL A 470 12.12 20.44 -9.67
CA VAL A 470 12.42 20.04 -11.06
C VAL A 470 13.73 20.61 -11.59
N GLU A 471 14.23 21.70 -11.01
CA GLU A 471 15.51 22.30 -11.40
C GLU A 471 16.73 21.64 -10.74
N HIS A 472 16.57 21.09 -9.51
CA HIS A 472 17.67 20.52 -8.72
C HIS A 472 17.58 19.02 -8.51
N CYS A 473 16.44 18.41 -8.85
CA CYS A 473 16.22 16.98 -8.80
C CYS A 473 15.72 16.43 -10.14
N ASP A 474 16.03 15.18 -10.42
CA ASP A 474 15.41 14.40 -11.48
C ASP A 474 14.10 13.81 -10.94
N LEU A 475 12.99 14.55 -11.14
CA LEU A 475 11.65 14.10 -10.81
C LEU A 475 11.24 13.04 -11.85
N SER A 476 11.43 11.79 -11.51
CA SER A 476 11.21 10.67 -12.40
C SER A 476 9.72 10.33 -12.57
N ALA A 477 8.91 10.48 -11.52
CA ALA A 477 7.48 10.20 -11.61
C ALA A 477 6.64 11.01 -10.61
N VAL A 478 5.39 11.27 -11.03
CA VAL A 478 4.27 11.71 -10.18
C VAL A 478 3.16 10.68 -10.31
N ILE A 479 2.73 10.09 -9.20
CA ILE A 479 1.66 9.11 -9.16
C ILE A 479 0.47 9.74 -8.44
N GLU A 480 -0.57 10.10 -9.19
CA GLU A 480 -1.81 10.66 -8.63
C GLU A 480 -2.68 9.53 -8.09
N LEU A 481 -3.00 9.57 -6.80
CA LEU A 481 -3.85 8.61 -6.12
C LEU A 481 -5.31 9.11 -6.08
N HIS A 482 -6.27 8.20 -6.14
CA HIS A 482 -7.67 8.61 -6.01
C HIS A 482 -8.03 8.99 -4.55
N PRO A 483 -9.06 9.84 -4.31
CA PRO A 483 -9.34 10.43 -2.98
C PRO A 483 -9.68 9.44 -1.87
N PHE A 484 -9.97 8.19 -2.23
CA PHE A 484 -10.36 7.16 -1.25
C PHE A 484 -9.19 6.34 -0.70
N VAL A 485 -7.97 6.49 -1.24
CA VAL A 485 -6.80 5.68 -0.82
C VAL A 485 -6.55 5.80 0.67
N PHE A 486 -6.61 7.00 1.22
CA PHE A 486 -6.34 7.28 2.64
C PHE A 486 -7.58 7.28 3.54
N ARG A 487 -8.75 6.86 3.04
CA ARG A 487 -9.94 6.67 3.88
C ARG A 487 -9.76 5.46 4.82
N PRO A 488 -10.26 5.52 6.05
CA PRO A 488 -11.14 6.55 6.65
C PRO A 488 -10.41 7.78 7.21
N TYR A 489 -9.08 7.84 7.20
CA TYR A 489 -8.28 8.85 7.91
C TYR A 489 -8.42 10.25 7.29
N THR A 490 -8.25 10.36 5.99
CA THR A 490 -8.48 11.62 5.26
C THR A 490 -9.14 11.37 3.91
N GLY A 491 -9.90 12.37 3.44
CA GLY A 491 -10.43 12.38 2.07
C GLY A 491 -9.65 13.34 1.16
N GLN A 492 -8.55 13.88 1.64
CA GLN A 492 -7.71 14.78 0.87
C GLN A 492 -7.03 14.00 -0.27
N PRO A 493 -7.16 14.44 -1.53
CA PRO A 493 -6.43 13.83 -2.63
C PRO A 493 -4.92 13.93 -2.41
N THR A 494 -4.23 12.84 -2.68
CA THR A 494 -2.78 12.73 -2.50
C THR A 494 -2.09 12.27 -3.76
N SER A 495 -0.79 12.56 -3.84
CA SER A 495 0.07 12.08 -4.93
C SER A 495 1.42 11.64 -4.36
N ILE A 496 2.11 10.75 -5.07
CA ILE A 496 3.46 10.33 -4.71
C ILE A 496 4.43 10.98 -5.67
N LEU A 497 5.46 11.62 -5.12
CA LEU A 497 6.62 12.14 -5.87
C LEU A 497 7.78 11.16 -5.73
N LEU A 498 8.38 10.79 -6.86
CA LEU A 498 9.58 9.95 -6.92
C LEU A 498 10.68 10.71 -7.64
N PHE A 499 11.76 11.05 -6.94
CA PHE A 499 12.82 11.88 -7.48
C PHE A 499 14.22 11.53 -6.93
N LYS A 500 15.25 11.94 -7.66
CA LYS A 500 16.66 11.81 -7.29
C LYS A 500 17.33 13.17 -7.33
N LYS A 501 18.06 13.57 -6.26
CA LYS A 501 18.77 14.83 -6.17
C LYS A 501 20.00 14.87 -7.08
N GLY A 502 20.39 16.05 -7.53
CA GLY A 502 21.66 16.32 -8.19
C GLY A 502 21.60 16.44 -9.71
N LYS A 503 20.42 16.33 -10.32
CA LYS A 503 20.22 16.54 -11.77
C LYS A 503 18.91 17.27 -12.02
N GLN A 504 18.88 18.12 -13.02
CA GLN A 504 17.64 18.73 -13.51
C GLN A 504 16.75 17.67 -14.16
N THR A 505 15.47 17.75 -13.89
CA THR A 505 14.44 16.95 -14.55
C THR A 505 14.42 17.20 -16.07
N LYS A 506 14.45 16.13 -16.85
CA LYS A 506 14.26 16.21 -18.31
C LYS A 506 12.81 15.94 -18.70
N ASN A 507 12.28 14.84 -18.19
CA ASN A 507 10.90 14.41 -18.42
C ASN A 507 10.33 13.86 -17.13
N VAL A 508 9.04 14.08 -16.88
CA VAL A 508 8.31 13.51 -15.77
C VAL A 508 7.28 12.52 -16.29
N TRP A 509 7.29 11.30 -15.77
CA TRP A 509 6.21 10.35 -16.01
C TRP A 509 5.09 10.60 -15.00
N ILE A 510 3.90 10.98 -15.46
CA ILE A 510 2.73 11.19 -14.60
C ILE A 510 1.77 10.02 -14.81
N PHE A 511 1.44 9.31 -13.73
CA PHE A 511 0.54 8.16 -13.73
C PHE A 511 -0.66 8.43 -12.83
N LYS A 512 -1.87 8.18 -13.34
CA LYS A 512 -3.12 8.34 -12.60
C LYS A 512 -3.67 6.99 -12.18
N VAL A 513 -3.75 6.76 -10.86
CA VAL A 513 -4.34 5.56 -10.26
C VAL A 513 -5.85 5.77 -10.12
N ASN A 514 -6.63 4.95 -10.81
CA ASN A 514 -8.07 4.94 -10.66
C ASN A 514 -8.51 3.93 -9.58
N ASP A 515 -7.95 2.74 -9.56
CA ASP A 515 -8.28 1.68 -8.59
C ASP A 515 -7.00 1.17 -7.91
N ASP A 516 -7.01 1.05 -6.58
CA ASP A 516 -5.85 0.66 -5.75
C ASP A 516 -6.00 -0.73 -5.11
N GLY A 517 -6.89 -1.56 -5.65
CA GLY A 517 -7.18 -2.90 -5.10
C GLY A 517 -8.23 -2.90 -3.99
N TYR A 518 -8.85 -1.75 -3.71
CA TYR A 518 -9.84 -1.62 -2.64
C TYR A 518 -11.07 -0.83 -3.09
N LYS A 519 -12.25 -1.22 -2.58
CA LYS A 519 -13.52 -0.55 -2.86
C LYS A 519 -13.48 0.92 -2.42
N LYS A 520 -13.94 1.81 -3.30
CA LYS A 520 -14.05 3.24 -3.03
C LYS A 520 -15.24 3.50 -2.10
N THR A 521 -14.97 3.65 -0.82
CA THR A 521 -15.97 3.90 0.21
C THR A 521 -15.47 4.91 1.24
N SER A 522 -16.38 5.67 1.80
CA SER A 522 -16.14 6.53 2.96
C SER A 522 -16.48 5.85 4.29
N SER A 523 -16.78 4.55 4.28
CA SER A 523 -17.11 3.78 5.49
C SER A 523 -15.97 3.82 6.51
N LYS A 524 -16.31 4.07 7.78
CA LYS A 524 -15.39 3.97 8.91
C LYS A 524 -14.93 2.54 9.21
N LYS A 525 -15.64 1.51 8.69
CA LYS A 525 -15.30 0.09 8.89
C LYS A 525 -14.10 -0.40 8.06
N GLY A 526 -13.49 0.50 7.25
CA GLY A 526 -12.40 0.14 6.36
C GLY A 526 -12.88 -0.15 4.94
N ARG A 527 -11.93 -0.46 4.07
CA ARG A 527 -12.13 -0.70 2.64
C ARG A 527 -12.00 -2.19 2.34
N GLU A 528 -12.92 -2.74 1.57
CA GLU A 528 -12.91 -4.14 1.14
C GLU A 528 -12.00 -4.32 -0.09
N PRO A 529 -11.23 -5.42 -0.18
CA PRO A 529 -10.43 -5.73 -1.37
C PRO A 529 -11.31 -5.94 -2.61
N ILE A 530 -10.78 -5.56 -3.79
CA ILE A 530 -11.36 -5.82 -5.11
C ILE A 530 -10.26 -6.23 -6.10
N ASP A 531 -10.63 -6.90 -7.19
CA ASP A 531 -9.66 -7.39 -8.19
C ASP A 531 -8.98 -6.29 -9.02
N ARG A 532 -9.62 -5.10 -9.17
CA ARG A 532 -9.06 -3.99 -9.92
C ARG A 532 -7.99 -3.27 -9.11
N ASN A 533 -6.74 -3.33 -9.60
CA ASN A 533 -5.60 -2.73 -8.92
C ASN A 533 -4.58 -2.18 -9.91
N ASP A 534 -4.60 -0.87 -10.13
CA ASP A 534 -3.68 -0.17 -11.03
C ASP A 534 -2.25 -0.12 -10.47
N LEU A 535 -2.05 -0.33 -9.16
CA LEU A 535 -0.72 -0.31 -8.55
C LEU A 535 0.13 -1.50 -9.01
N ILE A 536 -0.51 -2.64 -9.32
CA ILE A 536 0.17 -3.80 -9.91
C ILE A 536 0.64 -3.44 -11.32
N ASN A 537 -0.23 -2.84 -12.13
CA ASN A 537 0.10 -2.40 -13.48
C ASN A 537 1.22 -1.35 -13.46
N LEU A 538 1.14 -0.37 -12.56
CA LEU A 538 2.17 0.65 -12.36
C LEU A 538 3.54 0.02 -12.11
N ARG A 539 3.62 -0.99 -11.24
CA ARG A 539 4.88 -1.69 -10.94
C ARG A 539 5.44 -2.41 -12.15
N GLN A 540 4.60 -3.04 -12.96
CA GLN A 540 5.02 -3.71 -14.22
C GLN A 540 5.50 -2.70 -15.28
N LEU A 541 4.93 -1.50 -15.30
CA LEU A 541 5.24 -0.45 -16.25
C LEU A 541 6.40 0.47 -15.78
N TRP A 542 6.90 0.27 -14.56
CA TRP A 542 7.84 1.18 -13.91
C TRP A 542 9.12 1.42 -14.70
N ASP A 543 9.71 0.38 -15.26
CA ASP A 543 10.97 0.50 -16.00
C ASP A 543 10.78 1.13 -17.40
N LEU A 544 9.67 0.79 -18.06
CA LEU A 544 9.35 1.27 -19.42
C LEU A 544 8.69 2.65 -19.43
N ARG A 545 7.90 2.97 -18.39
CA ARG A 545 7.15 4.24 -18.25
C ARG A 545 6.42 4.66 -19.52
N PRO A 546 5.60 3.80 -20.13
CA PRO A 546 4.95 4.10 -21.39
C PRO A 546 3.89 5.20 -21.24
N VAL A 547 3.51 5.81 -22.35
CA VAL A 547 2.32 6.65 -22.46
C VAL A 547 1.11 5.74 -22.66
N THR A 548 0.08 5.90 -21.81
CA THR A 548 -1.15 5.12 -21.86
C THR A 548 -2.36 6.04 -21.62
N THR A 549 -3.55 5.48 -21.49
CA THR A 549 -4.74 6.26 -21.07
C THR A 549 -4.65 6.80 -19.64
N GLN A 550 -3.79 6.20 -18.82
CA GLN A 550 -3.58 6.56 -17.40
C GLN A 550 -2.21 7.20 -17.15
N SER A 551 -1.34 7.29 -18.16
CA SER A 551 0.01 7.82 -17.99
C SER A 551 0.46 8.65 -19.17
N LEU A 552 1.32 9.64 -18.88
CA LEU A 552 1.89 10.54 -19.88
C LEU A 552 3.31 10.95 -19.47
N ILE A 553 4.10 11.37 -20.46
CA ILE A 553 5.45 11.91 -20.27
C ILE A 553 5.41 13.41 -20.56
N VAL A 554 5.87 14.21 -19.60
CA VAL A 554 5.87 15.68 -19.70
C VAL A 554 7.31 16.18 -19.71
N PRO A 555 7.77 16.80 -20.80
CA PRO A 555 9.08 17.44 -20.87
C PRO A 555 9.17 18.65 -19.92
N TYR A 556 10.37 18.91 -19.40
CA TYR A 556 10.67 20.03 -18.51
C TYR A 556 10.16 21.38 -19.05
N GLU A 557 10.36 21.68 -20.33
CA GLU A 557 9.93 22.96 -20.93
C GLU A 557 8.41 23.14 -20.80
N ARG A 558 7.63 22.10 -21.02
CA ARG A 558 6.17 22.15 -20.82
C ARG A 558 5.78 22.35 -19.36
N ILE A 559 6.54 21.79 -18.43
CA ILE A 559 6.31 21.99 -16.98
C ILE A 559 6.56 23.47 -16.63
N LYS A 560 7.65 24.04 -17.11
CA LYS A 560 8.02 25.45 -16.93
C LYS A 560 6.95 26.39 -17.52
N GLU A 561 6.50 26.16 -18.76
CA GLU A 561 5.44 26.92 -19.41
C GLU A 561 4.10 26.91 -18.66
N ASN A 562 3.82 25.83 -17.92
CA ASN A 562 2.61 25.67 -17.14
C ASN A 562 2.80 26.00 -15.64
N ASN A 563 3.72 26.92 -15.31
CA ASN A 563 3.99 27.41 -13.96
C ASN A 563 4.33 26.27 -12.99
N TYR A 564 5.12 25.32 -13.46
CA TYR A 564 5.58 24.14 -12.71
C TYR A 564 4.45 23.27 -12.13
N LYS A 565 3.26 23.27 -12.74
CA LYS A 565 2.18 22.36 -12.37
C LYS A 565 2.56 20.92 -12.73
N LEU A 566 2.21 19.98 -11.87
CA LEU A 566 2.62 18.57 -11.96
C LEU A 566 1.41 17.61 -11.97
N MET A 567 0.28 18.05 -12.54
CA MET A 567 -0.97 17.31 -12.58
C MET A 567 -1.20 16.64 -13.93
N PHE A 568 -1.71 15.39 -13.91
CA PHE A 568 -2.11 14.67 -15.12
C PHE A 568 -3.09 15.49 -15.98
N SER A 569 -4.11 16.06 -15.34
CA SER A 569 -5.13 16.87 -16.01
C SER A 569 -4.58 18.10 -16.74
N THR A 570 -3.48 18.69 -16.27
CA THR A 570 -2.83 19.84 -16.93
C THR A 570 -2.28 19.48 -18.32
N TYR A 571 -1.87 18.22 -18.53
CA TYR A 571 -1.14 17.80 -19.73
C TYR A 571 -1.90 16.80 -20.59
N SER A 572 -2.86 16.06 -20.03
CA SER A 572 -3.63 15.04 -20.76
C SER A 572 -4.42 15.60 -21.94
N HIS A 573 -4.77 16.88 -21.89
CA HIS A 573 -5.56 17.55 -22.92
C HIS A 573 -4.74 17.97 -24.17
N LYS A 574 -3.39 17.94 -24.12
CA LYS A 574 -2.53 18.42 -25.21
C LYS A 574 -1.82 17.33 -26.04
N GLN A 575 -2.00 16.05 -25.71
CA GLN A 575 -1.32 14.95 -26.45
C GLN A 575 -2.10 14.43 -27.68
N ILE A 576 -3.38 14.76 -27.79
CA ILE A 576 -4.14 14.50 -29.00
C ILE A 576 -4.00 15.77 -29.83
N GLY A 577 -3.48 15.69 -31.05
CA GLY A 577 -3.43 16.80 -32.03
C GLY A 577 -4.85 17.23 -32.51
N ALA A 578 -5.72 17.47 -31.53
CA ALA A 578 -7.10 17.80 -31.70
C ALA A 578 -7.35 19.20 -31.14
N ASP A 579 -8.10 20.00 -31.86
CA ASP A 579 -8.61 21.28 -31.39
C ASP A 579 -9.60 21.05 -30.23
N TRP A 580 -9.32 21.65 -29.07
CA TRP A 580 -10.20 21.58 -27.92
C TRP A 580 -11.27 22.67 -28.00
N VAL A 581 -12.48 22.26 -28.26
CA VAL A 581 -13.63 23.18 -28.47
C VAL A 581 -14.62 23.03 -27.33
N LYS A 582 -15.27 24.14 -26.93
CA LYS A 582 -16.33 24.11 -25.91
C LYS A 582 -17.49 23.24 -26.38
N LEU A 583 -18.02 22.44 -25.41
CA LEU A 583 -19.17 21.57 -25.67
C LEU A 583 -20.41 22.34 -26.07
N GLY A 584 -20.71 23.47 -25.42
CA GLY A 584 -21.93 24.27 -25.67
C GLY A 584 -21.68 25.77 -25.67
N GLY A 585 -22.76 26.55 -25.65
CA GLY A 585 -22.71 28.00 -25.76
C GLY A 585 -22.76 28.47 -27.21
N LYS A 586 -22.52 29.80 -27.45
CA LYS A 586 -22.64 30.40 -28.78
C LYS A 586 -21.72 29.74 -29.79
N ASP A 587 -20.44 29.58 -29.40
CA ASP A 587 -19.35 29.04 -30.23
C ASP A 587 -19.05 27.53 -29.93
N GLY A 588 -19.91 26.86 -29.17
CA GLY A 588 -19.75 25.46 -28.82
C GLY A 588 -20.39 24.52 -29.83
N LEU A 589 -19.95 23.26 -29.79
CA LEU A 589 -20.29 22.22 -30.75
C LEU A 589 -21.70 21.63 -30.56
N CYS A 590 -22.32 21.79 -29.37
CA CYS A 590 -23.61 21.23 -29.06
C CYS A 590 -24.61 22.30 -28.58
N ARG A 591 -25.84 22.04 -28.88
CA ARG A 591 -26.96 22.68 -28.21
C ARG A 591 -27.27 21.88 -26.94
N VAL A 592 -27.15 22.52 -25.77
CA VAL A 592 -27.42 21.91 -24.44
C VAL A 592 -28.85 22.26 -24.04
N ILE A 593 -29.66 21.24 -23.95
CA ILE A 593 -31.11 21.37 -23.56
C ILE A 593 -31.28 20.70 -22.19
N VAL A 594 -31.60 21.48 -21.18
CA VAL A 594 -31.89 20.98 -19.83
C VAL A 594 -33.40 20.69 -19.74
N GLY A 595 -33.72 19.56 -19.11
CA GLY A 595 -35.08 19.13 -18.88
C GLY A 595 -35.79 19.92 -17.77
N GLY A 596 -37.00 19.52 -17.44
CA GLY A 596 -37.82 20.12 -16.40
C GLY A 596 -38.76 19.10 -15.76
N THR A 597 -39.46 19.53 -14.70
CA THR A 597 -40.42 18.69 -13.99
C THR A 597 -41.79 19.40 -14.01
N PRO A 598 -42.85 18.74 -14.53
CA PRO A 598 -44.21 19.25 -14.41
C PRO A 598 -44.64 19.34 -12.93
N PRO A 599 -45.60 20.21 -12.59
CA PRO A 599 -46.11 20.32 -11.23
C PRO A 599 -46.49 18.95 -10.65
N ILE A 600 -45.82 18.54 -9.59
CA ILE A 600 -45.94 17.18 -9.03
C ILE A 600 -47.32 16.97 -8.43
N ASN A 601 -47.91 18.02 -7.86
CA ASN A 601 -49.23 17.99 -7.19
C ASN A 601 -50.39 18.03 -8.16
N ASP A 602 -50.21 18.42 -9.43
CA ASP A 602 -51.27 18.41 -10.44
C ASP A 602 -51.37 17.03 -11.10
N LYS A 603 -52.31 16.22 -10.60
CA LYS A 603 -52.59 14.88 -11.15
C LYS A 603 -52.89 14.90 -12.66
N GLY A 604 -53.42 16.00 -13.21
CA GLY A 604 -53.69 16.14 -14.63
C GLY A 604 -52.42 16.18 -15.50
N CYS A 605 -51.26 16.48 -14.93
CA CYS A 605 -49.98 16.44 -15.64
C CYS A 605 -49.39 15.03 -15.76
N TRP A 606 -49.84 14.07 -14.94
CA TRP A 606 -49.24 12.76 -14.78
C TRP A 606 -50.17 11.59 -15.06
N LYS A 607 -51.44 11.66 -14.62
CA LYS A 607 -52.37 10.52 -14.72
C LYS A 607 -52.72 10.25 -16.18
N ASN A 608 -52.56 8.98 -16.62
CA ASN A 608 -52.78 8.54 -18.00
C ASN A 608 -51.89 9.25 -19.05
N GLY A 609 -50.71 9.70 -18.64
CA GLY A 609 -49.71 10.25 -19.58
C GLY A 609 -49.20 9.19 -20.55
N ASP A 610 -48.95 9.58 -21.78
CA ASP A 610 -48.39 8.76 -22.86
C ASP A 610 -46.99 9.23 -23.30
N ARG A 611 -46.60 10.45 -22.87
CA ARG A 611 -45.31 11.06 -23.22
C ARG A 611 -44.21 10.58 -22.26
N LEU A 612 -43.16 9.95 -22.80
CA LEU A 612 -42.04 9.49 -22.01
C LEU A 612 -41.35 10.64 -21.28
N TRP A 613 -41.11 10.49 -19.97
CA TRP A 613 -40.42 11.48 -19.16
C TRP A 613 -39.35 10.79 -18.30
N ALA A 614 -38.07 10.94 -18.71
CA ALA A 614 -36.94 10.22 -18.15
C ALA A 614 -36.33 10.95 -16.95
N THR A 615 -35.95 10.17 -15.96
CA THR A 615 -35.15 10.54 -14.80
C THR A 615 -33.78 9.81 -14.83
N ILE A 616 -32.83 10.13 -13.92
CA ILE A 616 -31.55 9.42 -13.80
C ILE A 616 -31.75 7.93 -13.50
N GLN A 617 -32.90 7.56 -12.88
CA GLN A 617 -33.20 6.14 -12.57
C GLN A 617 -33.52 5.34 -13.83
N ASP A 618 -34.07 5.96 -14.86
CA ASP A 618 -34.39 5.32 -16.14
C ASP A 618 -33.12 5.05 -16.99
N MET A 619 -31.98 5.72 -16.68
CA MET A 619 -30.70 5.54 -17.38
C MET A 619 -29.99 4.26 -16.91
N LYS A 620 -30.63 3.08 -17.03
CA LYS A 620 -30.10 1.77 -16.59
C LYS A 620 -29.18 1.13 -17.63
N GLY A 621 -29.30 1.50 -18.89
CA GLY A 621 -28.52 1.00 -20.04
C GLY A 621 -28.08 2.12 -20.99
N GLU A 622 -27.51 1.73 -22.14
CA GLU A 622 -27.03 2.68 -23.15
C GLU A 622 -28.19 3.40 -23.88
N ILE A 623 -29.37 2.80 -23.96
CA ILE A 623 -30.53 3.33 -24.70
C ILE A 623 -31.76 3.27 -23.79
N ILE A 624 -32.54 4.39 -23.73
CA ILE A 624 -33.81 4.46 -23.02
C ILE A 624 -34.93 4.31 -24.04
N THR A 625 -35.67 3.22 -23.97
CA THR A 625 -36.83 2.92 -24.85
C THR A 625 -38.19 3.09 -24.17
N ASP A 626 -38.20 3.11 -22.83
CA ASP A 626 -39.38 3.38 -22.00
C ASP A 626 -38.95 4.06 -20.69
N THR A 627 -39.88 4.67 -19.97
CA THR A 627 -39.64 5.39 -18.71
C THR A 627 -40.65 4.97 -17.65
N GLU A 628 -40.25 4.97 -16.39
CA GLU A 628 -41.11 4.62 -15.26
C GLU A 628 -42.28 5.57 -15.14
N ARG A 629 -42.06 6.84 -15.46
CA ARG A 629 -43.10 7.88 -15.42
C ARG A 629 -43.33 8.47 -16.81
N LYS A 630 -44.60 8.81 -17.08
CA LYS A 630 -45.01 9.48 -18.31
C LYS A 630 -45.81 10.75 -17.96
N ILE A 631 -45.81 11.71 -18.85
CA ILE A 631 -46.52 12.98 -18.68
C ILE A 631 -47.57 13.16 -19.75
N THR A 632 -48.58 13.96 -19.46
CA THR A 632 -49.66 14.29 -20.40
C THR A 632 -49.31 15.53 -21.22
N ASP A 633 -50.06 15.83 -22.27
CA ASP A 633 -49.95 17.10 -23.00
C ASP A 633 -50.15 18.32 -22.10
N LYS A 634 -51.01 18.21 -21.07
CA LYS A 634 -51.14 19.25 -20.04
C LYS A 634 -49.83 19.42 -19.26
N GLY A 635 -49.14 18.29 -18.90
CA GLY A 635 -47.86 18.31 -18.23
C GLY A 635 -46.78 18.96 -19.10
N VAL A 636 -46.78 18.72 -20.41
CA VAL A 636 -45.89 19.40 -21.36
C VAL A 636 -46.14 20.90 -21.41
N LYS A 637 -47.41 21.32 -21.53
CA LYS A 637 -47.79 22.74 -21.64
C LYS A 637 -47.51 23.52 -20.35
N ASN A 638 -47.73 22.92 -19.21
CA ASN A 638 -47.62 23.57 -17.89
C ASN A 638 -46.20 23.44 -17.25
N SER A 639 -45.18 23.11 -18.02
CA SER A 639 -43.84 22.97 -17.52
C SER A 639 -42.76 23.41 -18.52
N ASN A 640 -41.51 23.45 -18.05
CA ASN A 640 -40.35 23.81 -18.88
C ASN A 640 -39.71 22.59 -19.57
N VAL A 641 -40.39 21.44 -19.63
CA VAL A 641 -39.87 20.27 -20.32
C VAL A 641 -39.65 20.56 -21.80
N LYS A 642 -38.62 19.97 -22.36
CA LYS A 642 -38.27 20.12 -23.78
C LYS A 642 -38.22 18.74 -24.43
N LEU A 643 -38.80 18.64 -25.61
CA LEU A 643 -38.74 17.40 -26.39
C LEU A 643 -37.31 17.15 -26.87
N LEU A 644 -36.82 15.97 -26.60
CA LEU A 644 -35.55 15.44 -27.10
C LEU A 644 -35.88 14.29 -28.07
N MET A 645 -35.38 14.44 -29.29
CA MET A 645 -35.64 13.51 -30.38
C MET A 645 -34.86 12.20 -30.16
N ARG A 646 -35.34 11.12 -30.73
CA ARG A 646 -34.61 9.83 -30.80
C ARG A 646 -33.18 10.05 -31.27
N GLY A 647 -32.20 9.36 -30.61
CA GLY A 647 -30.77 9.46 -30.90
C GLY A 647 -30.04 10.58 -30.15
N THR A 648 -30.78 11.45 -29.43
CA THR A 648 -30.16 12.49 -28.59
C THR A 648 -29.37 11.84 -27.45
N LEU A 649 -28.12 12.28 -27.22
CA LEU A 649 -27.35 11.91 -26.07
C LEU A 649 -27.86 12.63 -24.81
N LEU A 650 -28.28 11.84 -23.84
CA LEU A 650 -28.72 12.28 -22.51
C LEU A 650 -27.54 12.24 -21.53
N PHE A 651 -27.37 13.32 -20.79
CA PHE A 651 -26.27 13.53 -19.88
C PHE A 651 -26.76 13.88 -18.48
N GLY A 652 -26.56 12.99 -17.51
CA GLY A 652 -26.87 13.22 -16.12
C GLY A 652 -25.83 14.14 -15.47
N PHE A 653 -26.25 15.23 -14.83
CA PHE A 653 -25.36 16.26 -14.31
C PHE A 653 -25.65 16.67 -12.86
N LYS A 654 -26.65 16.05 -12.22
CA LYS A 654 -26.92 16.17 -10.79
C LYS A 654 -26.87 14.80 -10.14
N LEU A 655 -26.28 14.68 -8.94
CA LEU A 655 -26.17 13.45 -8.14
C LEU A 655 -25.31 12.32 -8.75
N SER A 656 -25.31 12.17 -10.07
CA SER A 656 -24.56 11.15 -10.81
C SER A 656 -23.97 11.77 -12.08
N ILE A 657 -23.00 12.66 -11.90
CA ILE A 657 -22.32 13.34 -13.04
C ILE A 657 -21.69 12.30 -13.97
N GLY A 658 -21.93 12.46 -15.28
CA GLY A 658 -21.36 11.59 -16.29
C GLY A 658 -22.15 10.32 -16.59
N LYS A 659 -23.30 10.09 -15.93
CA LYS A 659 -24.20 9.02 -16.34
C LYS A 659 -24.86 9.40 -17.67
N MET A 660 -24.78 8.51 -18.69
CA MET A 660 -25.23 8.82 -20.04
C MET A 660 -26.03 7.68 -20.65
N ALA A 661 -26.99 8.05 -21.50
CA ALA A 661 -27.77 7.14 -22.33
C ALA A 661 -28.25 7.85 -23.60
N PHE A 662 -28.65 7.11 -24.62
CA PHE A 662 -29.33 7.66 -25.80
C PHE A 662 -30.83 7.58 -25.66
N ALA A 663 -31.54 8.59 -26.16
CA ALA A 663 -32.97 8.51 -26.33
C ALA A 663 -33.32 7.50 -27.44
N GLY A 664 -33.93 6.38 -27.07
CA GLY A 664 -34.38 5.34 -28.01
C GLY A 664 -35.68 5.71 -28.75
N LYS A 665 -36.45 6.62 -28.17
CA LYS A 665 -37.65 7.26 -28.71
C LYS A 665 -37.65 8.74 -28.34
N ASP A 666 -38.51 9.50 -28.93
CA ASP A 666 -38.76 10.88 -28.52
C ASP A 666 -39.24 10.93 -27.08
N LEU A 667 -38.58 11.74 -26.24
CA LEU A 667 -38.83 11.78 -24.80
C LEU A 667 -38.57 13.18 -24.20
N TYR A 668 -39.07 13.37 -22.99
CA TYR A 668 -38.76 14.51 -22.13
C TYR A 668 -37.87 14.06 -20.98
N THR A 669 -37.21 14.99 -20.30
CA THR A 669 -36.32 14.67 -19.16
C THR A 669 -36.60 15.61 -17.99
N ASN A 670 -36.23 15.17 -16.79
CA ASN A 670 -36.20 16.01 -15.60
C ASN A 670 -35.02 17.00 -15.62
N GLU A 671 -34.97 17.90 -14.64
CA GLU A 671 -33.96 18.95 -14.48
C GLU A 671 -32.57 18.43 -14.06
N ALA A 672 -32.39 17.13 -13.96
CA ALA A 672 -31.08 16.51 -13.65
C ALA A 672 -30.39 15.94 -14.91
N ILE A 673 -31.09 15.96 -16.04
CA ILE A 673 -30.59 15.43 -17.33
C ILE A 673 -30.57 16.55 -18.37
N ALA A 674 -29.49 16.66 -19.10
CA ALA A 674 -29.34 17.51 -20.28
C ALA A 674 -29.28 16.68 -21.56
N GLY A 675 -30.01 17.09 -22.60
CA GLY A 675 -29.85 16.60 -23.96
C GLY A 675 -28.67 17.32 -24.64
N LEU A 676 -27.73 16.60 -25.18
CA LEU A 676 -26.59 17.11 -25.95
C LEU A 676 -26.84 16.85 -27.42
N ILE A 677 -27.12 17.90 -28.18
CA ILE A 677 -27.45 17.83 -29.61
C ILE A 677 -26.30 18.47 -30.39
N PRO A 678 -25.50 17.69 -31.18
CA PRO A 678 -24.47 18.25 -32.02
C PRO A 678 -25.03 19.32 -32.97
N LYS A 679 -24.30 20.42 -33.15
CA LYS A 679 -24.60 21.50 -34.12
C LYS A 679 -23.83 21.34 -35.43
N ASP A 680 -22.78 20.50 -35.39
CA ASP A 680 -21.82 20.34 -36.47
C ASP A 680 -21.70 18.85 -36.83
N ASP A 681 -21.74 18.53 -38.10
CA ASP A 681 -21.67 17.15 -38.63
C ASP A 681 -20.33 16.45 -38.34
N ARG A 682 -19.29 17.22 -38.02
CA ARG A 682 -18.01 16.72 -37.56
C ARG A 682 -18.12 16.00 -36.19
N LEU A 683 -19.12 16.35 -35.37
CA LEU A 683 -19.34 15.77 -34.04
C LEU A 683 -20.49 14.76 -34.08
N LYS A 684 -20.18 13.48 -34.05
CA LYS A 684 -21.19 12.42 -33.93
C LYS A 684 -21.57 12.21 -32.47
N SER A 685 -22.86 12.03 -32.16
CA SER A 685 -23.35 11.78 -30.78
C SER A 685 -22.68 10.56 -30.12
N ARG A 686 -22.31 9.53 -30.90
CA ARG A 686 -21.54 8.39 -30.39
C ARG A 686 -20.11 8.72 -30.00
N TYR A 687 -19.41 9.57 -30.77
CA TYR A 687 -18.09 10.07 -30.38
C TYR A 687 -18.18 10.86 -29.08
N LEU A 688 -19.20 11.73 -28.97
CA LEU A 688 -19.44 12.51 -27.77
C LEU A 688 -19.69 11.62 -26.54
N TYR A 689 -20.46 10.54 -26.69
CA TYR A 689 -20.69 9.55 -25.65
C TYR A 689 -19.39 8.93 -25.15
N TYR A 690 -18.54 8.44 -26.04
CA TYR A 690 -17.28 7.80 -25.66
C TYR A 690 -16.28 8.77 -25.05
N ILE A 691 -16.15 9.98 -25.61
CA ILE A 691 -15.19 10.96 -25.10
C ILE A 691 -15.59 11.47 -23.70
N LEU A 692 -16.86 11.84 -23.50
CA LEU A 692 -17.32 12.29 -22.19
C LEU A 692 -17.27 11.18 -21.12
N ARG A 693 -17.42 9.93 -21.51
CA ARG A 693 -17.28 8.78 -20.62
C ARG A 693 -15.85 8.56 -20.13
N GLN A 694 -14.86 8.96 -20.94
CA GLN A 694 -13.45 8.84 -20.60
C GLN A 694 -12.89 10.08 -19.89
N MET A 695 -13.60 11.19 -19.95
CA MET A 695 -13.17 12.45 -19.33
C MET A 695 -13.45 12.47 -17.83
N ASP A 696 -12.50 13.02 -17.06
CA ASP A 696 -12.76 13.43 -15.70
C ASP A 696 -13.57 14.76 -15.70
N LEU A 697 -14.82 14.67 -15.34
CA LEU A 697 -15.73 15.82 -15.27
C LEU A 697 -15.75 16.52 -13.91
N THR A 698 -15.02 15.96 -12.93
CA THR A 698 -14.90 16.50 -11.57
C THR A 698 -14.42 17.96 -11.52
N PRO A 699 -13.44 18.40 -12.35
CA PRO A 699 -12.96 19.78 -12.36
C PRO A 699 -14.02 20.80 -12.76
N TYR A 700 -15.07 20.39 -13.46
CA TYR A 700 -16.18 21.25 -13.87
C TYR A 700 -17.32 21.30 -12.83
N GLY A 701 -17.29 20.41 -11.82
CA GLY A 701 -18.33 20.27 -10.80
C GLY A 701 -18.23 21.34 -9.71
N GLN A 702 -19.39 21.72 -9.18
CA GLN A 702 -19.48 22.57 -7.99
C GLN A 702 -19.97 21.75 -6.79
N PRO A 703 -19.46 22.01 -5.57
CA PRO A 703 -19.93 21.35 -4.36
C PRO A 703 -21.43 21.59 -4.14
N ALA A 704 -22.16 20.53 -3.80
CA ALA A 704 -23.56 20.58 -3.41
C ALA A 704 -23.81 19.68 -2.19
N ALA A 705 -24.94 19.85 -1.50
CA ALA A 705 -25.25 19.11 -0.26
C ALA A 705 -25.15 17.58 -0.35
N LYS A 706 -25.28 17.00 -1.55
CA LYS A 706 -25.22 15.54 -1.81
C LYS A 706 -24.11 15.15 -2.81
N GLY A 707 -23.00 15.91 -2.88
CA GLY A 707 -21.89 15.65 -3.79
C GLY A 707 -21.66 16.79 -4.79
N LEU A 708 -21.05 16.47 -5.94
CA LEU A 708 -20.81 17.44 -7.00
C LEU A 708 -22.02 17.58 -7.92
N THR A 709 -22.25 18.79 -8.42
CA THR A 709 -23.30 19.08 -9.43
C THR A 709 -22.75 19.99 -10.52
N LEU A 710 -23.32 19.89 -11.72
CA LEU A 710 -23.10 20.82 -12.80
C LEU A 710 -24.37 21.67 -13.01
N ASN A 711 -24.25 22.76 -13.72
CA ASN A 711 -25.37 23.53 -14.28
C ASN A 711 -25.15 23.68 -15.80
N LYS A 712 -26.14 24.23 -16.49
CA LYS A 712 -26.10 24.40 -17.94
C LYS A 712 -24.84 25.13 -18.41
N ARG A 713 -24.46 26.24 -17.75
CA ARG A 713 -23.25 27.02 -18.08
C ARG A 713 -21.98 26.24 -17.92
N LEU A 714 -21.88 25.42 -16.86
CA LEU A 714 -20.71 24.54 -16.62
C LEU A 714 -20.64 23.41 -17.66
N ILE A 715 -21.78 22.78 -18.02
CA ILE A 715 -21.83 21.78 -19.10
C ILE A 715 -21.34 22.39 -20.40
N GLU A 716 -21.84 23.60 -20.73
CA GLU A 716 -21.44 24.32 -21.95
C GLU A 716 -19.94 24.68 -21.96
N SER A 717 -19.32 24.88 -20.80
CA SER A 717 -17.88 25.19 -20.67
C SER A 717 -16.95 23.98 -20.79
N ILE A 718 -17.48 22.76 -20.73
CA ILE A 718 -16.68 21.54 -20.90
C ILE A 718 -15.99 21.61 -22.26
N LYS A 719 -14.69 21.43 -22.29
CA LYS A 719 -13.94 21.33 -23.53
C LYS A 719 -13.78 19.89 -23.95
N ILE A 720 -14.01 19.58 -25.20
CA ILE A 720 -13.82 18.25 -25.78
C ILE A 720 -12.84 18.32 -26.95
N PRO A 721 -12.02 17.30 -27.20
CA PRO A 721 -11.15 17.25 -28.36
C PRO A 721 -11.96 16.93 -29.62
N LEU A 722 -11.70 17.63 -30.71
CA LEU A 722 -12.17 17.23 -32.02
C LEU A 722 -11.04 16.54 -32.78
N PRO A 723 -11.29 15.36 -33.39
CA PRO A 723 -10.32 14.79 -34.29
C PRO A 723 -10.13 15.72 -35.51
N PRO A 724 -8.94 15.78 -36.12
CA PRO A 724 -8.74 16.49 -37.33
C PRO A 724 -9.70 15.99 -38.43
N PRO A 725 -10.20 16.85 -39.32
CA PRO A 725 -11.01 16.39 -40.44
C PRO A 725 -10.22 15.37 -41.25
N ARG A 726 -10.87 14.28 -41.64
CA ARG A 726 -10.29 13.25 -42.51
C ARG A 726 -10.18 13.79 -43.91
#